data_bf2176a10ea693082aa1b2e67a2b7386
#
_entry.id   bf2176a10ea693082aa1b2e67a2b7386
#
_cell.length_a   1.000
_cell.length_b   1.000
_cell.length_c   1.000
_cell.angle_alpha   90.00
_cell.angle_beta   90.00
_cell.angle_gamma   90.00
#
_symmetry.space_group_name_H-M   'P 1'
#
loop_
_entity.id
_entity.type
_entity.pdbx_description
1 polymer ?
#
loop_
_entity_poly.entity_id
_entity_poly.type
_entity_poly.pdbx_seq_one_letter_code
_entity_poly.pdbx_strand_id
1 'polypeptide(L)'
;MERRHFLHNLAHVAAAPSIFSSLAFSNEKISDFSSLSNTIAPGNILVLIQLNGGNDGLNTLIPLNMMSPLNKVRPHVVLPDNSIINLDKNDLGLHPSLSGFKSFFDENRLKIVQNVGYPIPNYSHFRSMDIWQSASDASQFLSSGWLGRYIEKNHPAFPENYPNKDYPHPLSLEIGWSSSLLFTGEKSFTSVVANNPNDFYKIINDFDNVYPSSNSGEKLKYLQLMGKQSNEYGQVLKNCYEAGDIKEDFPRTNLGRQLEIVTRLISGGINTRIFMVELGGFDTHDEQVEENDHAKGIHNYLLKDLNDSVTAFIKNLDTIGRSDDVLTMTFSEFGRTVHSNGTFGTDHGTVAPVFLIGNKLIPSIEGNNPYIPSDNNNNQYEIDKEFDFRQIYSSVISQWFNEDILVNKHVLLRNFDQIPLIQEMYVDPNIDSDNDGVADINDNCPDTPEGSMVDLNGCVLFTLAANNYSVKTVSASCIGSNNGKIEVSAEDTSYTYQVNISGLDSTYSLSADNNHSLVIEDLEVGVYTINFTIDSQEGYIQSFETTITEPAPLQGKAQVDYFSKTATLKLSGSEVYYIEVNGQMMASNSNDFSAPLKPGKNIIKVTTPLDCQGVYEEVLFMSEKLRYFPNPVQNELNITVPGTDSEINIEIFTDGGANLYRGTHSINGSRTIQLPMSRYKSGLYIVTGSGKTVNESFKIIKN
;
A
#
# COMPACT_ATOMS: atom_id res chain seq x y z
N MET A 1 3.42 -11.55 16.86
CA MET A 1 2.13 -10.94 16.41
C MET A 1 2.54 -9.78 15.54
N GLU A 2 2.35 -9.90 14.23
CA GLU A 2 2.89 -8.95 13.26
C GLU A 2 2.29 -7.55 13.43
N ARG A 3 3.11 -6.50 13.20
CA ARG A 3 2.75 -5.08 13.29
C ARG A 3 1.48 -4.73 12.49
N ARG A 4 1.25 -5.42 11.38
CA ARG A 4 0.08 -5.30 10.50
C ARG A 4 -1.23 -5.76 11.16
N HIS A 5 -1.22 -6.86 11.90
CA HIS A 5 -2.38 -7.33 12.69
C HIS A 5 -2.69 -6.44 13.89
N PHE A 6 -1.65 -5.85 14.46
CA PHE A 6 -1.80 -4.92 15.57
C PHE A 6 -2.46 -3.61 15.14
N LEU A 7 -2.02 -3.03 14.01
CA LEU A 7 -2.59 -1.80 13.46
C LEU A 7 -4.00 -2.02 12.88
N HIS A 8 -4.27 -3.17 12.27
CA HIS A 8 -5.61 -3.55 11.82
C HIS A 8 -6.60 -3.67 12.98
N ASN A 9 -6.16 -4.20 14.12
CA ASN A 9 -6.99 -4.30 15.33
C ASN A 9 -7.18 -2.94 16.03
N LEU A 10 -6.26 -1.98 15.86
CA LEU A 10 -6.42 -0.61 16.33
C LEU A 10 -7.49 0.16 15.55
N ALA A 11 -7.56 -0.03 14.23
CA ALA A 11 -8.61 0.54 13.39
C ALA A 11 -10.00 -0.01 13.76
N HIS A 12 -10.08 -1.27 14.22
CA HIS A 12 -11.33 -1.86 14.72
C HIS A 12 -11.72 -1.37 16.11
N VAL A 13 -10.77 -0.94 16.94
CA VAL A 13 -11.06 -0.30 18.24
C VAL A 13 -11.67 1.10 18.04
N ALA A 14 -11.28 1.81 16.98
CA ALA A 14 -11.91 3.07 16.57
C ALA A 14 -13.37 2.91 16.07
N ALA A 15 -13.79 1.69 15.72
CA ALA A 15 -15.12 1.38 15.19
C ALA A 15 -16.07 0.67 16.17
N ALA A 16 -15.70 0.45 17.45
CA ALA A 16 -16.52 -0.30 18.41
C ALA A 16 -17.12 0.60 19.51
N PRO A 17 -18.34 1.13 19.34
CA PRO A 17 -18.97 2.00 20.34
C PRO A 17 -19.64 1.29 21.53
N SER A 18 -19.56 -0.03 21.68
CA SER A 18 -20.53 -0.73 22.54
C SER A 18 -20.00 -1.42 23.80
N ILE A 19 -18.74 -1.22 24.22
CA ILE A 19 -18.20 -1.96 25.38
C ILE A 19 -17.93 -1.08 26.63
N PHE A 20 -17.95 0.25 26.54
CA PHE A 20 -17.64 1.12 27.68
C PHE A 20 -18.72 2.17 27.99
N SER A 21 -19.94 1.72 28.22
CA SER A 21 -20.97 2.57 28.83
C SER A 21 -21.02 2.29 30.31
N SER A 22 -20.25 3.05 31.08
CA SER A 22 -20.57 3.49 32.45
C SER A 22 -19.33 4.03 33.14
N LEU A 23 -19.18 5.36 33.10
CA LEU A 23 -18.63 6.15 34.22
C LEU A 23 -18.68 7.63 33.79
N ALA A 24 -19.60 8.35 34.43
CA ALA A 24 -19.74 9.78 34.26
C ALA A 24 -18.63 10.50 35.05
N PHE A 25 -17.94 11.44 34.40
CA PHE A 25 -17.15 12.45 35.10
C PHE A 25 -17.24 13.83 34.46
N SER A 26 -17.13 14.82 35.36
CA SER A 26 -17.43 16.23 35.27
C SER A 26 -16.64 17.01 34.22
N ASN A 27 -17.36 17.97 33.60
CA ASN A 27 -16.84 19.02 32.75
C ASN A 27 -15.84 19.92 33.50
N GLU A 28 -14.60 19.95 33.02
CA GLU A 28 -13.77 21.15 33.15
C GLU A 28 -13.46 21.70 31.73
N LYS A 29 -13.60 23.01 31.63
CA LYS A 29 -13.61 23.77 30.39
C LYS A 29 -12.23 23.79 29.74
N ILE A 30 -12.13 23.22 28.54
CA ILE A 30 -11.10 23.57 27.55
C ILE A 30 -11.68 24.74 26.74
N SER A 31 -11.46 25.97 27.20
CA SER A 31 -12.09 27.16 26.60
C SER A 31 -11.14 28.09 25.88
N ASP A 32 -9.97 27.65 25.39
CA ASP A 32 -8.99 28.58 24.80
C ASP A 32 -8.41 28.18 23.39
N PHE A 33 -8.91 27.14 22.76
CA PHE A 33 -8.41 26.79 21.42
C PHE A 33 -9.13 27.48 20.26
N SER A 34 -10.25 28.13 20.49
CA SER A 34 -11.04 28.78 19.42
C SER A 34 -10.52 30.14 18.94
N SER A 35 -9.52 30.72 19.63
CA SER A 35 -8.98 32.04 19.27
C SER A 35 -7.63 32.02 18.52
N LEU A 36 -7.07 30.84 18.27
CA LEU A 36 -5.76 30.68 17.61
C LEU A 36 -5.80 30.40 16.10
N SER A 37 -6.99 30.42 15.49
CA SER A 37 -7.18 30.05 14.06
C SER A 37 -6.67 31.07 13.04
N ASN A 38 -6.03 32.17 13.42
CA ASN A 38 -5.79 33.28 12.49
C ASN A 38 -4.33 33.68 12.21
N THR A 39 -3.32 32.86 12.47
CA THR A 39 -1.93 33.33 12.32
C THR A 39 -0.95 32.42 11.58
N ILE A 40 -1.33 31.24 11.15
CA ILE A 40 -0.47 30.45 10.25
C ILE A 40 -1.08 30.50 8.86
N ALA A 41 -0.37 31.13 7.91
CA ALA A 41 -0.78 31.08 6.50
C ALA A 41 -0.95 29.61 6.09
N PRO A 42 -2.09 29.24 5.49
CA PRO A 42 -2.31 27.85 5.08
C PRO A 42 -1.24 27.50 4.04
N GLY A 43 -0.43 26.50 4.34
CA GLY A 43 0.57 25.97 3.41
C GLY A 43 -0.10 25.18 2.28
N ASN A 44 0.66 24.87 1.24
CA ASN A 44 0.20 24.03 0.13
C ASN A 44 -0.36 22.70 0.60
N ILE A 45 -1.54 22.34 0.10
CA ILE A 45 -2.31 21.14 0.45
C ILE A 45 -2.23 20.15 -0.70
N LEU A 46 -1.95 18.88 -0.40
CA LEU A 46 -2.02 17.78 -1.35
C LEU A 46 -3.25 16.89 -1.04
N VAL A 47 -4.08 16.69 -2.05
CA VAL A 47 -5.20 15.72 -1.97
C VAL A 47 -4.92 14.58 -2.93
N LEU A 48 -4.72 13.39 -2.38
CA LEU A 48 -4.49 12.16 -3.12
C LEU A 48 -5.81 11.43 -3.34
N ILE A 49 -6.07 11.02 -4.57
CA ILE A 49 -7.22 10.19 -4.94
C ILE A 49 -6.69 8.85 -5.44
N GLN A 50 -6.82 7.81 -4.65
CA GLN A 50 -6.45 6.47 -5.03
C GLN A 50 -7.56 5.83 -5.85
N LEU A 51 -7.23 5.41 -7.08
CA LEU A 51 -8.12 4.62 -7.96
C LEU A 51 -7.77 3.14 -7.75
N ASN A 52 -8.43 2.51 -6.80
CA ASN A 52 -8.07 1.17 -6.34
C ASN A 52 -8.70 0.09 -7.22
N GLY A 53 -7.85 -0.80 -7.75
CA GLY A 53 -8.21 -1.91 -8.60
C GLY A 53 -7.53 -1.91 -9.98
N GLY A 54 -6.67 -0.96 -10.29
CA GLY A 54 -5.97 -0.86 -11.57
C GLY A 54 -6.83 -0.20 -12.65
N ASN A 55 -6.67 1.12 -12.78
CA ASN A 55 -7.42 1.90 -13.77
C ASN A 55 -7.01 1.54 -15.21
N ASP A 56 -7.98 1.29 -16.10
CA ASP A 56 -7.73 1.11 -17.53
C ASP A 56 -7.30 2.43 -18.19
N GLY A 57 -5.99 2.61 -18.29
CA GLY A 57 -5.38 3.81 -18.85
C GLY A 57 -5.81 4.06 -20.30
N LEU A 58 -5.92 3.01 -21.12
CA LEU A 58 -6.28 3.11 -22.54
C LEU A 58 -7.76 3.45 -22.79
N ASN A 59 -8.63 3.24 -21.80
CA ASN A 59 -10.03 3.70 -21.85
C ASN A 59 -10.27 4.97 -21.01
N THR A 60 -9.27 5.42 -20.24
CA THR A 60 -9.31 6.69 -19.51
C THR A 60 -8.75 7.84 -20.34
N LEU A 61 -7.57 7.62 -20.93
CA LEU A 61 -6.85 8.54 -21.81
C LEU A 61 -6.50 7.80 -23.10
N ILE A 62 -7.23 8.07 -24.18
CA ILE A 62 -7.26 7.28 -25.39
C ILE A 62 -6.28 7.86 -26.41
N PRO A 63 -5.29 7.09 -26.92
CA PRO A 63 -4.41 7.52 -28.01
C PRO A 63 -5.16 7.43 -29.35
N LEU A 64 -5.65 8.56 -29.86
CA LEU A 64 -6.50 8.63 -31.05
C LEU A 64 -5.77 8.18 -32.33
N ASN A 65 -4.46 8.40 -32.40
CA ASN A 65 -3.62 7.89 -33.49
C ASN A 65 -3.46 6.37 -33.47
N MET A 66 -3.84 5.68 -32.38
CA MET A 66 -3.78 4.23 -32.22
C MET A 66 -5.16 3.54 -32.23
N MET A 67 -6.23 4.26 -32.62
CA MET A 67 -7.58 3.67 -32.64
C MET A 67 -7.70 2.42 -33.53
N SER A 68 -7.02 2.42 -34.70
CA SER A 68 -7.05 1.27 -35.61
C SER A 68 -6.42 -0.01 -35.01
N PRO A 69 -5.22 0.02 -34.39
CA PRO A 69 -4.72 -1.13 -33.64
C PRO A 69 -5.55 -1.45 -32.38
N LEU A 70 -6.03 -0.45 -31.63
CA LEU A 70 -6.87 -0.69 -30.44
C LEU A 70 -8.15 -1.47 -30.79
N ASN A 71 -8.84 -1.12 -31.87
CA ASN A 71 -10.01 -1.86 -32.35
C ASN A 71 -9.73 -3.33 -32.66
N LYS A 72 -8.48 -3.68 -32.99
CA LYS A 72 -8.09 -5.08 -33.28
C LYS A 72 -7.73 -5.87 -32.04
N VAL A 73 -6.99 -5.24 -31.12
CA VAL A 73 -6.41 -5.97 -29.95
C VAL A 73 -7.33 -5.95 -28.74
N ARG A 74 -8.25 -4.96 -28.66
CA ARG A 74 -9.21 -4.86 -27.55
C ARG A 74 -10.67 -4.64 -27.99
N PRO A 75 -11.19 -5.44 -28.94
CA PRO A 75 -12.51 -5.21 -29.56
C PRO A 75 -13.67 -5.22 -28.57
N HIS A 76 -13.52 -5.87 -27.40
CA HIS A 76 -14.57 -6.00 -26.41
C HIS A 76 -14.70 -4.82 -25.45
N VAL A 77 -13.75 -3.86 -25.47
CA VAL A 77 -13.77 -2.72 -24.52
C VAL A 77 -13.44 -1.37 -25.16
N VAL A 78 -13.01 -1.36 -26.43
CA VAL A 78 -12.63 -0.10 -27.11
C VAL A 78 -13.87 0.81 -27.21
N LEU A 79 -13.67 2.09 -26.91
CA LEU A 79 -14.70 3.10 -26.99
C LEU A 79 -15.04 3.43 -28.46
N PRO A 80 -16.31 3.73 -28.78
CA PRO A 80 -16.67 4.28 -30.09
C PRO A 80 -16.01 5.64 -30.33
N ASP A 81 -15.40 5.82 -31.50
CA ASP A 81 -14.66 7.05 -31.86
C ASP A 81 -15.45 8.34 -31.60
N ASN A 82 -16.76 8.30 -31.91
CA ASN A 82 -17.66 9.45 -31.76
C ASN A 82 -18.07 9.76 -30.31
N SER A 83 -17.73 8.90 -29.36
CA SER A 83 -18.00 9.10 -27.94
C SER A 83 -16.82 9.78 -27.20
N ILE A 84 -15.61 9.71 -27.75
CA ILE A 84 -14.38 10.16 -27.12
C ILE A 84 -14.33 11.68 -27.09
N ILE A 85 -13.99 12.28 -25.94
CA ILE A 85 -13.76 13.70 -25.81
C ILE A 85 -12.35 14.04 -26.30
N ASN A 86 -12.24 14.66 -27.48
CA ASN A 86 -10.94 15.05 -28.03
C ASN A 86 -10.29 16.16 -27.21
N LEU A 87 -9.00 16.00 -26.88
CA LEU A 87 -8.20 17.04 -26.23
C LEU A 87 -7.64 18.07 -27.22
N ASP A 88 -7.73 17.80 -28.53
CA ASP A 88 -7.18 18.64 -29.59
C ASP A 88 -5.66 18.89 -29.46
N LYS A 89 -5.00 18.00 -28.72
CA LYS A 89 -3.56 18.04 -28.45
C LYS A 89 -3.00 16.63 -28.32
N ASN A 90 -1.84 16.38 -28.89
CA ASN A 90 -1.08 15.12 -28.85
C ASN A 90 -1.84 13.89 -29.37
N ASP A 91 -2.85 14.04 -30.23
CA ASP A 91 -3.72 12.94 -30.68
C ASP A 91 -4.30 12.13 -29.52
N LEU A 92 -4.76 12.82 -28.48
CA LEU A 92 -5.34 12.22 -27.28
C LEU A 92 -6.81 12.59 -27.08
N GLY A 93 -7.55 11.68 -26.51
CA GLY A 93 -8.91 11.89 -26.05
C GLY A 93 -9.13 11.39 -24.63
N LEU A 94 -10.16 11.89 -23.99
CA LEU A 94 -10.63 11.43 -22.69
C LEU A 94 -11.86 10.55 -22.85
N HIS A 95 -12.06 9.67 -21.87
CA HIS A 95 -13.33 8.95 -21.75
C HIS A 95 -14.52 9.91 -21.72
N PRO A 96 -15.69 9.57 -22.33
CA PRO A 96 -16.85 10.46 -22.41
C PRO A 96 -17.35 10.94 -21.04
N SER A 97 -17.09 10.22 -19.97
CA SER A 97 -17.46 10.63 -18.61
C SER A 97 -16.56 11.69 -17.99
N LEU A 98 -15.43 12.05 -18.60
CA LEU A 98 -14.44 12.96 -18.05
C LEU A 98 -14.57 14.41 -18.60
N SER A 99 -15.81 14.87 -18.80
CA SER A 99 -16.06 16.22 -19.34
C SER A 99 -15.55 17.35 -18.43
N GLY A 100 -15.57 17.17 -17.12
CA GLY A 100 -14.99 18.11 -16.15
C GLY A 100 -13.47 18.17 -16.26
N PHE A 101 -12.82 17.04 -16.49
CA PHE A 101 -11.36 16.99 -16.73
C PHE A 101 -10.99 17.70 -18.04
N LYS A 102 -11.83 17.59 -19.08
CA LYS A 102 -11.66 18.40 -20.30
C LYS A 102 -11.75 19.89 -19.99
N SER A 103 -12.72 20.31 -19.16
CA SER A 103 -12.81 21.72 -18.74
C SER A 103 -11.55 22.17 -18.00
N PHE A 104 -11.03 21.38 -17.06
CA PHE A 104 -9.77 21.71 -16.38
C PHE A 104 -8.59 21.78 -17.34
N PHE A 105 -8.56 20.92 -18.36
CA PHE A 105 -7.55 20.99 -19.40
C PHE A 105 -7.62 22.30 -20.20
N ASP A 106 -8.82 22.70 -20.62
CA ASP A 106 -9.06 23.93 -21.37
C ASP A 106 -8.78 25.18 -20.53
N GLU A 107 -8.98 25.11 -19.21
CA GLU A 107 -8.68 26.16 -18.24
C GLU A 107 -7.20 26.20 -17.83
N ASN A 108 -6.33 25.35 -18.39
CA ASN A 108 -4.91 25.22 -18.02
C ASN A 108 -4.69 24.82 -16.54
N ARG A 109 -5.56 24.00 -15.99
CA ARG A 109 -5.54 23.53 -14.59
C ARG A 109 -5.27 22.03 -14.47
N LEU A 110 -5.10 21.33 -15.59
CA LEU A 110 -4.85 19.90 -15.64
C LEU A 110 -3.49 19.61 -16.26
N LYS A 111 -2.70 18.81 -15.55
CA LYS A 111 -1.49 18.17 -16.06
C LYS A 111 -1.75 16.68 -16.17
N ILE A 112 -1.38 16.10 -17.30
CA ILE A 112 -1.52 14.68 -17.58
C ILE A 112 -0.13 14.08 -17.73
N VAL A 113 0.16 13.02 -16.97
CA VAL A 113 1.39 12.22 -17.14
C VAL A 113 1.00 10.85 -17.63
N GLN A 114 1.43 10.51 -18.85
CA GLN A 114 1.12 9.24 -19.52
C GLN A 114 2.06 8.12 -19.07
N ASN A 115 1.65 6.88 -19.26
CA ASN A 115 2.48 5.69 -19.13
C ASN A 115 3.28 5.64 -17.81
N VAL A 116 2.59 5.98 -16.70
CA VAL A 116 3.19 5.99 -15.36
C VAL A 116 3.15 4.60 -14.76
N GLY A 117 4.30 4.14 -14.29
CA GLY A 117 4.45 2.84 -13.65
C GLY A 117 5.77 2.75 -12.88
N TYR A 118 6.32 1.55 -12.76
CA TYR A 118 7.62 1.32 -12.12
C TYR A 118 8.35 0.14 -12.78
N PRO A 119 9.69 0.01 -12.62
CA PRO A 119 10.44 -1.10 -13.19
C PRO A 119 10.02 -2.44 -12.59
N ILE A 120 9.95 -3.49 -13.43
CA ILE A 120 9.59 -4.86 -13.03
C ILE A 120 8.20 -4.86 -12.35
N PRO A 121 7.13 -4.60 -13.12
CA PRO A 121 5.78 -4.46 -12.58
C PRO A 121 5.30 -5.73 -11.88
N ASN A 122 4.51 -5.57 -10.82
CA ASN A 122 3.87 -6.65 -10.09
C ASN A 122 2.36 -6.57 -10.28
N TYR A 123 1.74 -7.67 -10.66
CA TYR A 123 0.31 -7.73 -10.99
C TYR A 123 -0.59 -8.08 -9.78
N SER A 124 -0.03 -8.14 -8.58
CA SER A 124 -0.82 -8.27 -7.35
C SER A 124 -1.21 -6.89 -6.83
N HIS A 125 -2.49 -6.61 -6.67
CA HIS A 125 -3.01 -5.36 -6.09
C HIS A 125 -2.31 -5.01 -4.79
N PHE A 126 -2.22 -5.97 -3.86
CA PHE A 126 -1.59 -5.73 -2.56
C PHE A 126 -0.12 -5.32 -2.70
N ARG A 127 0.65 -6.06 -3.53
CA ARG A 127 2.06 -5.77 -3.67
C ARG A 127 2.32 -4.49 -4.44
N SER A 128 1.59 -4.27 -5.52
CA SER A 128 1.74 -3.06 -6.32
C SER A 128 1.34 -1.81 -5.53
N MET A 129 0.26 -1.92 -4.74
CA MET A 129 -0.14 -0.84 -3.84
C MET A 129 0.92 -0.57 -2.76
N ASP A 130 1.52 -1.62 -2.15
CA ASP A 130 2.63 -1.46 -1.21
C ASP A 130 3.82 -0.71 -1.86
N ILE A 131 4.13 -0.98 -3.15
CA ILE A 131 5.20 -0.29 -3.89
C ILE A 131 4.87 1.20 -4.06
N TRP A 132 3.67 1.54 -4.53
CA TRP A 132 3.25 2.92 -4.69
C TRP A 132 3.21 3.68 -3.36
N GLN A 133 2.68 3.06 -2.32
CA GLN A 133 2.57 3.70 -0.99
C GLN A 133 3.91 3.82 -0.29
N SER A 134 4.82 2.88 -0.49
CA SER A 134 6.15 2.93 0.13
C SER A 134 7.21 3.62 -0.73
N ALA A 135 6.95 3.87 -2.02
CA ALA A 135 7.95 4.27 -3.00
C ALA A 135 9.14 3.30 -3.12
N SER A 136 8.94 2.01 -2.77
CA SER A 136 9.99 0.98 -2.86
C SER A 136 10.25 0.53 -4.29
N ASP A 137 11.36 -0.15 -4.52
CA ASP A 137 11.54 -0.97 -5.71
C ASP A 137 10.68 -2.24 -5.64
N ALA A 138 10.41 -2.87 -6.79
CA ALA A 138 9.55 -4.04 -6.86
C ALA A 138 10.05 -5.23 -6.01
N SER A 139 11.37 -5.37 -5.87
CA SER A 139 12.00 -6.41 -5.07
C SER A 139 12.13 -6.08 -3.58
N GLN A 140 11.86 -4.83 -3.18
CA GLN A 140 12.12 -4.33 -1.83
C GLN A 140 10.80 -4.22 -1.04
N PHE A 141 10.74 -4.81 0.14
CA PHE A 141 9.59 -4.74 1.04
C PHE A 141 9.87 -3.75 2.16
N LEU A 142 9.11 -2.66 2.21
CA LEU A 142 9.23 -1.64 3.24
C LEU A 142 8.02 -1.67 4.16
N SER A 143 8.25 -1.36 5.43
CA SER A 143 7.20 -1.18 6.43
C SER A 143 6.80 0.28 6.63
N SER A 144 7.41 1.21 5.88
CA SER A 144 7.10 2.64 5.94
C SER A 144 6.67 3.17 4.57
N GLY A 145 5.73 4.12 4.57
CA GLY A 145 5.26 4.83 3.40
C GLY A 145 6.04 6.12 3.15
N TRP A 146 6.02 6.60 1.91
CA TRP A 146 6.78 7.80 1.55
C TRP A 146 6.26 9.07 2.27
N LEU A 147 4.94 9.22 2.43
CA LEU A 147 4.39 10.34 3.20
C LEU A 147 4.61 10.21 4.71
N GLY A 148 4.62 8.98 5.23
CA GLY A 148 5.01 8.73 6.61
C GLY A 148 6.44 9.19 6.88
N ARG A 149 7.40 8.81 6.03
CA ARG A 149 8.79 9.28 6.12
C ARG A 149 8.92 10.80 5.93
N TYR A 150 8.16 11.37 4.99
CA TYR A 150 8.11 12.82 4.78
C TYR A 150 7.67 13.57 6.03
N ILE A 151 6.59 13.13 6.65
CA ILE A 151 6.06 13.76 7.87
C ILE A 151 7.02 13.58 9.04
N GLU A 152 7.58 12.39 9.27
CA GLU A 152 8.54 12.16 10.36
C GLU A 152 9.83 12.97 10.16
N LYS A 153 10.29 13.17 8.93
CA LYS A 153 11.46 14.02 8.62
C LYS A 153 11.22 15.46 9.03
N ASN A 154 10.04 16.00 8.71
CA ASN A 154 9.70 17.40 8.99
C ASN A 154 9.14 17.62 10.41
N HIS A 155 8.71 16.54 11.08
CA HIS A 155 8.14 16.56 12.41
C HIS A 155 8.82 15.52 13.33
N PRO A 156 10.12 15.64 13.62
CA PRO A 156 10.89 14.60 14.31
C PRO A 156 10.44 14.35 15.76
N ALA A 157 9.70 15.30 16.36
CA ALA A 157 9.13 15.16 17.70
C ALA A 157 7.74 14.49 17.70
N PHE A 158 7.20 14.15 16.53
CA PHE A 158 5.93 13.42 16.45
C PHE A 158 6.15 11.94 16.85
N PRO A 159 5.24 11.31 17.61
CA PRO A 159 3.93 11.79 18.10
C PRO A 159 3.95 12.44 19.49
N GLU A 160 5.06 12.42 20.25
CA GLU A 160 5.08 12.74 21.69
C GLU A 160 4.63 14.17 22.02
N ASN A 161 4.91 15.13 21.17
CA ASN A 161 4.62 16.55 21.36
C ASN A 161 3.49 17.07 20.48
N TYR A 162 2.57 16.19 20.06
CA TYR A 162 1.45 16.55 19.18
C TYR A 162 0.11 16.09 19.79
N PRO A 163 -1.00 16.85 19.52
CA PRO A 163 -1.02 18.19 18.97
C PRO A 163 -0.34 19.23 19.90
N ASN A 164 0.08 20.36 19.33
CA ASN A 164 0.67 21.47 20.07
C ASN A 164 0.20 22.81 19.49
N LYS A 165 0.71 23.92 20.04
CA LYS A 165 0.28 25.26 19.61
C LYS A 165 0.59 25.58 18.15
N ASP A 166 1.71 25.08 17.63
CA ASP A 166 2.15 25.31 16.24
C ASP A 166 1.46 24.34 15.28
N TYR A 167 1.12 23.15 15.76
CA TYR A 167 0.48 22.07 15.01
C TYR A 167 -0.75 21.54 15.76
N PRO A 168 -1.84 22.33 15.84
CA PRO A 168 -3.05 21.92 16.55
C PRO A 168 -3.91 20.93 15.76
N HIS A 169 -3.67 20.79 14.44
CA HIS A 169 -4.41 19.92 13.54
C HIS A 169 -3.61 18.66 13.16
N PRO A 170 -4.25 17.57 12.72
CA PRO A 170 -3.56 16.41 12.20
C PRO A 170 -2.59 16.78 11.08
N LEU A 171 -1.42 16.16 11.04
CA LEU A 171 -0.43 16.40 9.97
C LEU A 171 -0.91 15.86 8.63
N SER A 172 -1.65 14.75 8.66
CA SER A 172 -2.33 14.15 7.51
C SER A 172 -3.64 13.49 7.90
N LEU A 173 -4.52 13.31 6.93
CA LEU A 173 -5.85 12.75 7.13
C LEU A 173 -6.22 11.78 6.00
N GLU A 174 -6.65 10.58 6.37
CA GLU A 174 -7.23 9.60 5.46
C GLU A 174 -8.75 9.57 5.66
N ILE A 175 -9.52 9.81 4.59
CA ILE A 175 -10.97 9.67 4.67
C ILE A 175 -11.33 8.26 4.24
N GLY A 176 -11.56 7.37 5.20
CA GLY A 176 -11.79 5.96 4.94
C GLY A 176 -11.97 5.14 6.20
N TRP A 177 -11.92 3.81 6.04
CA TRP A 177 -12.15 2.85 7.13
C TRP A 177 -10.88 2.26 7.74
N SER A 178 -9.76 2.40 7.07
CA SER A 178 -8.50 1.79 7.50
C SER A 178 -7.32 2.69 7.16
N SER A 179 -6.27 2.56 7.94
CA SER A 179 -5.00 3.23 7.68
C SER A 179 -4.24 2.54 6.54
N SER A 180 -3.60 3.34 5.70
CA SER A 180 -2.74 2.84 4.62
C SER A 180 -1.26 2.78 5.02
N LEU A 181 -0.46 2.01 4.27
CA LEU A 181 0.99 2.02 4.42
C LEU A 181 1.58 3.40 4.10
N LEU A 182 0.92 4.17 3.23
CA LEU A 182 1.34 5.49 2.76
C LEU A 182 1.78 6.43 3.89
N PHE A 183 1.05 6.41 5.01
CA PHE A 183 1.27 7.27 6.18
C PHE A 183 1.96 6.55 7.33
N THR A 184 2.42 5.34 7.14
CA THR A 184 3.22 4.64 8.16
C THR A 184 4.65 5.17 8.09
N GLY A 185 5.11 5.86 9.13
CA GLY A 185 6.50 6.27 9.29
C GLY A 185 7.38 5.11 9.73
N GLU A 186 8.65 5.39 9.96
CA GLU A 186 9.59 4.41 10.52
C GLU A 186 9.33 4.16 12.01
N LYS A 187 8.88 5.19 12.72
CA LYS A 187 8.64 5.17 14.19
C LYS A 187 7.16 5.10 14.54
N SER A 188 6.31 5.78 13.77
CA SER A 188 4.91 5.99 14.11
C SER A 188 4.00 5.99 12.89
N PHE A 189 2.71 5.87 13.12
CA PHE A 189 1.69 6.16 12.13
C PHE A 189 1.37 7.66 12.18
N THR A 190 1.43 8.35 11.06
CA THR A 190 1.43 9.82 11.00
C THR A 190 0.11 10.44 10.54
N SER A 191 -0.92 9.65 10.28
CA SER A 191 -2.23 10.11 9.80
C SER A 191 -3.33 9.83 10.82
N VAL A 192 -4.37 10.64 10.78
CA VAL A 192 -5.66 10.33 11.40
C VAL A 192 -6.57 9.73 10.35
N VAL A 193 -7.28 8.64 10.68
CA VAL A 193 -8.28 8.04 9.80
C VAL A 193 -9.67 8.47 10.26
N ALA A 194 -10.46 9.00 9.33
CA ALA A 194 -11.83 9.44 9.59
C ALA A 194 -12.76 9.01 8.46
N ASN A 195 -13.87 8.38 8.78
CA ASN A 195 -14.86 7.98 7.79
C ASN A 195 -16.10 8.87 7.77
N ASN A 196 -16.52 9.31 8.93
CA ASN A 196 -17.72 10.11 9.10
C ASN A 196 -17.44 11.23 10.12
N PRO A 197 -17.76 12.48 9.83
CA PRO A 197 -17.59 13.57 10.79
C PRO A 197 -18.29 13.36 12.12
N ASN A 198 -19.38 12.62 12.14
CA ASN A 198 -20.11 12.29 13.37
C ASN A 198 -19.39 11.24 14.23
N ASP A 199 -18.38 10.57 13.70
CA ASP A 199 -17.58 9.57 14.41
C ASP A 199 -16.40 10.20 15.16
N PHE A 200 -16.24 11.53 15.08
CA PHE A 200 -15.26 12.27 15.88
C PHE A 200 -15.73 12.39 17.33
N TYR A 201 -15.55 11.35 18.12
CA TYR A 201 -15.89 11.31 19.54
C TYR A 201 -14.73 10.77 20.39
N LYS A 202 -14.80 11.05 21.68
CA LYS A 202 -13.76 10.64 22.62
C LYS A 202 -13.65 9.11 22.70
N ILE A 203 -12.49 8.57 22.27
CA ILE A 203 -12.22 7.14 22.20
C ILE A 203 -11.68 6.60 23.52
N ILE A 204 -10.86 7.37 24.23
CA ILE A 204 -10.20 6.96 25.48
C ILE A 204 -10.46 8.00 26.57
N ASN A 205 -10.63 7.54 27.80
CA ASN A 205 -10.60 8.42 28.97
C ASN A 205 -9.15 8.74 29.34
N ASP A 206 -8.91 9.95 29.88
CA ASP A 206 -7.60 10.33 30.37
C ASP A 206 -7.28 9.52 31.63
N PHE A 207 -6.24 8.68 31.54
CA PHE A 207 -5.68 7.97 32.68
C PHE A 207 -4.19 8.30 32.77
N ASP A 208 -3.74 8.82 33.87
CA ASP A 208 -2.33 8.89 34.20
C ASP A 208 -1.88 7.53 34.74
N ASN A 209 -1.57 6.62 33.84
CA ASN A 209 -1.06 5.29 34.18
C ASN A 209 0.46 5.29 34.23
N VAL A 210 1.01 4.71 35.30
CA VAL A 210 2.43 4.36 35.36
C VAL A 210 2.61 3.02 34.65
N TYR A 211 3.35 3.00 33.55
CA TYR A 211 3.61 1.78 32.80
C TYR A 211 4.90 1.12 33.25
N PRO A 212 4.98 -0.23 33.24
CA PRO A 212 6.22 -0.93 33.51
C PRO A 212 7.31 -0.53 32.49
N SER A 213 8.56 -0.45 32.92
CA SER A 213 9.73 -0.28 32.04
C SER A 213 10.03 -1.61 31.33
N SER A 214 9.18 -1.97 30.37
CA SER A 214 9.27 -3.20 29.57
C SER A 214 8.73 -2.93 28.18
N ASN A 215 9.10 -3.75 27.18
CA ASN A 215 8.56 -3.64 25.81
C ASN A 215 7.02 -3.61 25.75
N SER A 216 6.35 -4.29 26.69
CA SER A 216 4.89 -4.28 26.78
C SER A 216 4.38 -2.96 27.38
N GLY A 217 5.09 -2.40 28.36
CA GLY A 217 4.78 -1.10 28.96
C GLY A 217 4.95 0.04 27.98
N GLU A 218 6.03 0.04 27.19
CA GLU A 218 6.24 1.03 26.13
C GLU A 218 5.17 0.97 25.03
N LYS A 219 4.73 -0.24 24.65
CA LYS A 219 3.61 -0.41 23.71
C LYS A 219 2.29 0.12 24.26
N LEU A 220 2.01 -0.11 25.54
CA LEU A 220 0.80 0.40 26.20
C LEU A 220 0.82 1.92 26.30
N LYS A 221 1.96 2.51 26.66
CA LYS A 221 2.19 3.95 26.67
C LYS A 221 1.96 4.57 25.28
N TYR A 222 2.51 3.96 24.22
CA TYR A 222 2.27 4.39 22.85
C TYR A 222 0.80 4.32 22.46
N LEU A 223 0.09 3.24 22.82
CA LEU A 223 -1.36 3.10 22.56
C LEU A 223 -2.18 4.17 23.27
N GLN A 224 -1.84 4.50 24.52
CA GLN A 224 -2.51 5.56 25.25
C GLN A 224 -2.26 6.93 24.62
N LEU A 225 -1.02 7.20 24.20
CA LEU A 225 -0.66 8.42 23.48
C LEU A 225 -1.49 8.56 22.20
N MET A 226 -1.55 7.52 21.39
CA MET A 226 -2.35 7.51 20.15
C MET A 226 -3.84 7.73 20.40
N GLY A 227 -4.39 7.13 21.45
CA GLY A 227 -5.78 7.31 21.82
C GLY A 227 -6.08 8.73 22.31
N LYS A 228 -5.18 9.31 23.09
CA LYS A 228 -5.29 10.71 23.55
C LYS A 228 -5.24 11.68 22.37
N GLN A 229 -4.27 11.51 21.49
CA GLN A 229 -4.16 12.30 20.26
C GLN A 229 -5.40 12.17 19.39
N SER A 230 -5.95 10.96 19.25
CA SER A 230 -7.19 10.73 18.49
C SER A 230 -8.38 11.50 19.09
N ASN A 231 -8.47 11.59 20.42
CA ASN A 231 -9.51 12.40 21.07
C ASN A 231 -9.34 13.90 20.80
N GLU A 232 -8.11 14.41 20.93
CA GLU A 232 -7.79 15.83 20.72
C GLU A 232 -8.01 16.21 19.25
N TYR A 233 -7.51 15.43 18.30
CA TYR A 233 -7.74 15.63 16.88
C TYR A 233 -9.22 15.48 16.50
N GLY A 234 -9.93 14.53 17.10
CA GLY A 234 -11.36 14.33 16.83
C GLY A 234 -12.19 15.57 17.12
N GLN A 235 -11.91 16.26 18.25
CA GLN A 235 -12.61 17.51 18.58
C GLN A 235 -12.26 18.64 17.58
N VAL A 236 -10.99 18.75 17.21
CA VAL A 236 -10.52 19.75 16.24
C VAL A 236 -11.15 19.51 14.87
N LEU A 237 -11.14 18.28 14.40
CA LEU A 237 -11.76 17.90 13.12
C LEU A 237 -13.25 18.19 13.11
N LYS A 238 -13.95 17.86 14.18
CA LYS A 238 -15.37 18.18 14.33
C LYS A 238 -15.64 19.68 14.27
N ASN A 239 -14.87 20.48 15.00
CA ASN A 239 -15.01 21.92 14.99
C ASN A 239 -14.79 22.50 13.59
N CYS A 240 -13.72 22.09 12.89
CA CYS A 240 -13.47 22.53 11.52
C CYS A 240 -14.58 22.07 10.55
N TYR A 241 -15.04 20.85 10.67
CA TYR A 241 -16.13 20.33 9.83
C TYR A 241 -17.45 21.09 10.05
N GLU A 242 -17.82 21.37 11.29
CA GLU A 242 -19.04 22.13 11.64
C GLU A 242 -18.95 23.62 11.24
N ALA A 243 -17.74 24.19 11.30
CA ALA A 243 -17.50 25.58 10.84
C ALA A 243 -17.40 25.67 9.31
N GLY A 244 -17.10 24.57 8.64
CA GLY A 244 -16.92 24.53 7.20
C GLY A 244 -18.23 24.53 6.43
N ASP A 245 -18.20 25.15 5.26
CA ASP A 245 -19.34 25.28 4.35
C ASP A 245 -19.00 24.71 2.97
N ILE A 246 -20.02 24.22 2.26
CA ILE A 246 -19.96 23.83 0.86
C ILE A 246 -20.89 24.75 0.06
N LYS A 247 -20.52 25.07 -1.15
CA LYS A 247 -21.27 25.97 -2.05
C LYS A 247 -21.88 25.23 -3.23
N GLU A 248 -21.22 24.16 -3.67
CA GLU A 248 -21.64 23.28 -4.75
C GLU A 248 -21.94 21.88 -4.18
N ASP A 249 -23.04 21.29 -4.58
CA ASP A 249 -23.44 19.96 -4.13
C ASP A 249 -22.49 18.88 -4.68
N PHE A 250 -22.13 17.94 -3.83
CA PHE A 250 -21.38 16.73 -4.22
C PHE A 250 -22.31 15.61 -4.67
N PRO A 251 -21.86 14.74 -5.60
CA PRO A 251 -22.60 13.54 -5.92
C PRO A 251 -22.74 12.64 -4.68
N ARG A 252 -23.87 11.94 -4.57
CA ARG A 252 -24.17 11.05 -3.43
C ARG A 252 -23.44 9.69 -3.56
N THR A 253 -22.18 9.74 -3.91
CA THR A 253 -21.28 8.59 -4.05
C THR A 253 -20.33 8.49 -2.87
N ASN A 254 -19.51 7.45 -2.85
CA ASN A 254 -18.50 7.31 -1.80
C ASN A 254 -17.41 8.36 -1.94
N LEU A 255 -16.88 8.59 -3.16
CA LEU A 255 -15.85 9.60 -3.40
C LEU A 255 -16.41 11.02 -3.18
N GLY A 256 -17.65 11.29 -3.65
CA GLY A 256 -18.29 12.58 -3.42
C GLY A 256 -18.39 12.95 -1.95
N ARG A 257 -18.79 12.01 -1.10
CA ARG A 257 -18.84 12.23 0.36
C ARG A 257 -17.45 12.44 0.98
N GLN A 258 -16.43 11.70 0.54
CA GLN A 258 -15.08 11.86 1.03
C GLN A 258 -14.54 13.27 0.68
N LEU A 259 -14.71 13.72 -0.58
CA LEU A 259 -14.28 15.06 -1.01
C LEU A 259 -15.13 16.17 -0.39
N GLU A 260 -16.43 15.93 -0.10
CA GLU A 260 -17.25 16.85 0.69
C GLU A 260 -16.65 17.06 2.09
N ILE A 261 -16.24 15.99 2.77
CA ILE A 261 -15.59 16.07 4.09
C ILE A 261 -14.30 16.90 4.00
N VAL A 262 -13.44 16.62 3.01
CA VAL A 262 -12.20 17.37 2.79
C VAL A 262 -12.51 18.84 2.55
N THR A 263 -13.50 19.16 1.72
CA THR A 263 -13.93 20.55 1.43
C THR A 263 -14.37 21.27 2.71
N ARG A 264 -15.23 20.64 3.51
CA ARG A 264 -15.70 21.23 4.77
C ARG A 264 -14.55 21.50 5.74
N LEU A 265 -13.62 20.57 5.83
CA LEU A 265 -12.45 20.74 6.70
C LEU A 265 -11.58 21.92 6.21
N ILE A 266 -11.30 22.00 4.91
CA ILE A 266 -10.52 23.09 4.32
C ILE A 266 -11.24 24.44 4.51
N SER A 267 -12.54 24.54 4.22
CA SER A 267 -13.31 25.75 4.39
C SER A 267 -13.48 26.15 5.85
N GLY A 268 -13.48 25.19 6.75
CA GLY A 268 -13.53 25.38 8.21
C GLY A 268 -12.18 25.70 8.87
N GLY A 269 -11.13 25.92 8.05
CA GLY A 269 -9.84 26.44 8.53
C GLY A 269 -8.88 25.36 9.06
N ILE A 270 -8.99 24.12 8.61
CA ILE A 270 -8.00 23.10 8.98
C ILE A 270 -6.62 23.41 8.36
N ASN A 271 -5.56 23.15 9.14
CA ASN A 271 -4.16 23.32 8.68
C ASN A 271 -3.51 21.99 8.26
N THR A 272 -4.28 20.91 8.15
CA THR A 272 -3.82 19.63 7.60
C THR A 272 -3.40 19.84 6.14
N ARG A 273 -2.17 19.39 5.81
CA ARG A 273 -1.59 19.62 4.48
C ARG A 273 -1.74 18.43 3.52
N ILE A 274 -2.07 17.25 4.03
CA ILE A 274 -2.12 16.04 3.21
C ILE A 274 -3.42 15.28 3.50
N PHE A 275 -4.19 15.05 2.44
CA PHE A 275 -5.42 14.28 2.50
C PHE A 275 -5.35 13.11 1.53
N MET A 276 -5.94 11.99 1.90
CA MET A 276 -6.14 10.86 1.01
C MET A 276 -7.59 10.42 1.02
N VAL A 277 -8.12 10.20 -0.17
CA VAL A 277 -9.44 9.62 -0.44
C VAL A 277 -9.30 8.47 -1.42
N GLU A 278 -10.29 7.58 -1.47
CA GLU A 278 -10.25 6.36 -2.27
C GLU A 278 -11.53 6.19 -3.11
N LEU A 279 -11.34 5.83 -4.38
CA LEU A 279 -12.37 5.32 -5.26
C LEU A 279 -12.01 3.88 -5.66
N GLY A 280 -12.66 2.89 -5.06
CA GLY A 280 -12.47 1.48 -5.38
C GLY A 280 -13.37 0.99 -6.51
N GLY A 281 -13.08 -0.20 -7.02
CA GLY A 281 -13.89 -0.89 -8.02
C GLY A 281 -13.27 -0.96 -9.42
N PHE A 282 -12.03 -0.48 -9.60
CA PHE A 282 -11.34 -0.52 -10.90
C PHE A 282 -10.83 -1.91 -11.29
N ASP A 283 -11.03 -2.93 -10.47
CA ASP A 283 -10.68 -4.32 -10.81
C ASP A 283 -11.71 -4.94 -11.76
N THR A 284 -11.78 -4.38 -12.96
CA THR A 284 -12.83 -4.65 -13.97
C THR A 284 -12.43 -5.78 -14.92
N HIS A 285 -12.28 -6.99 -14.38
CA HIS A 285 -12.03 -8.18 -15.20
C HIS A 285 -13.24 -8.58 -16.05
N ASP A 286 -14.45 -8.22 -15.65
CA ASP A 286 -15.70 -8.41 -16.36
C ASP A 286 -16.58 -7.16 -16.26
N GLU A 287 -17.52 -7.03 -17.19
CA GLU A 287 -18.47 -5.92 -17.21
C GLU A 287 -17.85 -4.53 -17.11
N GLN A 288 -16.54 -4.38 -17.49
CA GLN A 288 -15.87 -3.09 -17.57
C GLN A 288 -16.69 -2.13 -18.44
N VAL A 289 -17.19 -2.67 -19.56
CA VAL A 289 -18.12 -2.01 -20.47
C VAL A 289 -19.35 -2.90 -20.71
N GLU A 290 -20.47 -2.30 -21.15
CA GLU A 290 -21.64 -3.05 -21.60
C GLU A 290 -21.44 -3.58 -23.03
N GLU A 291 -21.82 -4.83 -23.31
CA GLU A 291 -21.66 -5.50 -24.62
C GLU A 291 -22.19 -4.67 -25.81
N ASN A 292 -23.30 -3.96 -25.60
CA ASN A 292 -23.97 -3.20 -26.66
C ASN A 292 -23.60 -1.71 -26.70
N ASP A 293 -22.87 -1.23 -25.69
CA ASP A 293 -22.48 0.18 -25.57
C ASP A 293 -21.21 0.31 -24.70
N HIS A 294 -20.05 0.26 -25.32
CA HIS A 294 -18.75 0.33 -24.62
C HIS A 294 -18.50 1.68 -23.93
N ALA A 295 -19.31 2.70 -24.16
CA ALA A 295 -19.29 3.94 -23.38
C ALA A 295 -20.02 3.83 -22.04
N LYS A 296 -20.62 2.68 -21.73
CA LYS A 296 -21.29 2.36 -20.47
C LYS A 296 -20.61 1.16 -19.80
N GLY A 297 -20.99 0.85 -18.57
CA GLY A 297 -20.43 -0.23 -17.77
C GLY A 297 -19.76 0.27 -16.49
N ILE A 298 -19.10 -0.63 -15.77
CA ILE A 298 -18.52 -0.32 -14.45
C ILE A 298 -17.49 0.81 -14.57
N HIS A 299 -16.59 0.75 -15.55
CA HIS A 299 -15.54 1.75 -15.73
C HIS A 299 -16.11 3.16 -16.01
N ASN A 300 -17.17 3.23 -16.83
CA ASN A 300 -17.88 4.49 -17.06
C ASN A 300 -18.44 5.08 -15.76
N TYR A 301 -19.07 4.26 -14.90
CA TYR A 301 -19.62 4.74 -13.63
C TYR A 301 -18.53 5.25 -12.69
N LEU A 302 -17.39 4.56 -12.63
CA LEU A 302 -16.25 4.96 -11.82
C LEU A 302 -15.62 6.27 -12.31
N LEU A 303 -15.39 6.39 -13.63
CA LEU A 303 -14.85 7.63 -14.20
C LEU A 303 -15.85 8.79 -14.10
N LYS A 304 -17.15 8.50 -14.18
CA LYS A 304 -18.19 9.52 -13.95
C LYS A 304 -18.20 9.98 -12.48
N ASP A 305 -18.08 9.08 -11.52
CA ASP A 305 -17.98 9.44 -10.10
C ASP A 305 -16.71 10.27 -9.85
N LEU A 306 -15.57 9.85 -10.40
CA LEU A 306 -14.32 10.63 -10.34
C LEU A 306 -14.53 12.03 -10.90
N ASN A 307 -15.08 12.14 -12.12
CA ASN A 307 -15.33 13.40 -12.79
C ASN A 307 -16.22 14.35 -11.98
N ASP A 308 -17.38 13.84 -11.56
CA ASP A 308 -18.41 14.66 -10.90
C ASP A 308 -17.93 15.09 -9.51
N SER A 309 -17.30 14.17 -8.77
CA SER A 309 -16.80 14.43 -7.43
C SER A 309 -15.63 15.43 -7.43
N VAL A 310 -14.66 15.26 -8.35
CA VAL A 310 -13.53 16.19 -8.48
C VAL A 310 -13.99 17.54 -9.01
N THR A 311 -14.95 17.57 -9.94
CA THR A 311 -15.50 18.81 -10.45
C THR A 311 -16.20 19.61 -9.34
N ALA A 312 -17.00 18.96 -8.52
CA ALA A 312 -17.64 19.59 -7.37
C ALA A 312 -16.59 20.10 -6.35
N PHE A 313 -15.54 19.29 -6.10
CA PHE A 313 -14.45 19.64 -5.20
C PHE A 313 -13.73 20.92 -5.66
N ILE A 314 -13.27 20.95 -6.90
CA ILE A 314 -12.53 22.10 -7.46
C ILE A 314 -13.39 23.35 -7.49
N LYS A 315 -14.67 23.26 -7.90
CA LYS A 315 -15.61 24.41 -7.88
C LYS A 315 -15.83 24.97 -6.48
N ASN A 316 -15.92 24.09 -5.48
CA ASN A 316 -16.00 24.52 -4.09
C ASN A 316 -14.73 25.26 -3.66
N LEU A 317 -13.53 24.73 -4.00
CA LEU A 317 -12.25 25.38 -3.72
C LEU A 317 -12.17 26.78 -4.37
N ASP A 318 -12.64 26.92 -5.62
CA ASP A 318 -12.72 28.20 -6.32
C ASP A 318 -13.60 29.19 -5.54
N THR A 319 -14.77 28.74 -5.13
CA THR A 319 -15.76 29.60 -4.45
C THR A 319 -15.29 30.04 -3.06
N ILE A 320 -14.56 29.18 -2.34
CA ILE A 320 -14.01 29.52 -1.01
C ILE A 320 -12.63 30.19 -1.09
N GLY A 321 -12.08 30.40 -2.32
CA GLY A 321 -10.79 31.07 -2.54
C GLY A 321 -9.57 30.27 -2.09
N ARG A 322 -9.62 28.92 -2.20
CA ARG A 322 -8.55 28.02 -1.75
C ARG A 322 -7.93 27.20 -2.90
N SER A 323 -8.29 27.49 -4.14
CA SER A 323 -7.81 26.72 -5.32
C SER A 323 -6.30 26.81 -5.54
N ASP A 324 -5.68 27.94 -5.17
CA ASP A 324 -4.24 28.11 -5.28
C ASP A 324 -3.44 27.34 -4.23
N ASP A 325 -4.11 26.90 -3.17
CA ASP A 325 -3.48 26.19 -2.07
C ASP A 325 -3.57 24.67 -2.22
N VAL A 326 -4.33 24.17 -3.19
CA VAL A 326 -4.65 22.72 -3.28
C VAL A 326 -4.17 22.14 -4.59
N LEU A 327 -3.35 21.09 -4.49
CA LEU A 327 -3.00 20.18 -5.57
C LEU A 327 -3.74 18.87 -5.38
N THR A 328 -4.51 18.45 -6.39
CA THR A 328 -5.18 17.14 -6.40
C THR A 328 -4.44 16.21 -7.35
N MET A 329 -4.12 14.99 -6.91
CA MET A 329 -3.42 14.00 -7.71
C MET A 329 -4.13 12.65 -7.66
N THR A 330 -4.40 12.05 -8.82
CA THR A 330 -4.90 10.67 -8.92
C THR A 330 -3.74 9.69 -9.05
N PHE A 331 -3.89 8.47 -8.54
CA PHE A 331 -2.97 7.36 -8.80
C PHE A 331 -3.69 6.01 -8.72
N SER A 332 -3.15 5.02 -9.42
CA SER A 332 -3.60 3.63 -9.36
C SER A 332 -2.38 2.72 -9.25
N GLU A 333 -2.54 1.58 -8.62
CA GLU A 333 -1.42 0.65 -8.35
C GLU A 333 -0.77 0.07 -9.60
N PHE A 334 -1.53 -0.03 -10.68
CA PHE A 334 -1.12 -0.39 -12.03
C PHE A 334 -2.22 -0.02 -13.04
N GLY A 335 -1.98 -0.27 -14.32
CA GLY A 335 -2.98 -0.15 -15.38
C GLY A 335 -3.60 -1.50 -15.76
N ARG A 336 -4.21 -1.55 -16.95
CA ARG A 336 -4.83 -2.75 -17.49
C ARG A 336 -4.12 -3.19 -18.77
N THR A 337 -4.28 -4.50 -19.11
CA THR A 337 -3.72 -5.08 -20.32
C THR A 337 -4.15 -4.32 -21.58
N VAL A 338 -3.26 -4.31 -22.56
CA VAL A 338 -3.60 -3.79 -23.90
C VAL A 338 -4.73 -4.58 -24.54
N HIS A 339 -4.78 -5.88 -24.33
CA HIS A 339 -5.82 -6.76 -24.86
C HIS A 339 -7.06 -6.77 -23.97
N SER A 340 -8.25 -6.79 -24.57
CA SER A 340 -9.48 -7.12 -23.84
C SER A 340 -9.62 -8.63 -23.66
N ASN A 341 -10.25 -9.04 -22.58
CA ASN A 341 -10.65 -10.43 -22.37
C ASN A 341 -12.02 -10.73 -22.98
N GLY A 342 -12.52 -11.97 -22.78
CA GLY A 342 -13.79 -12.42 -23.35
C GLY A 342 -15.04 -12.02 -22.56
N THR A 343 -14.90 -11.33 -21.43
CA THR A 343 -15.98 -10.95 -20.52
C THR A 343 -16.21 -9.43 -20.48
N PHE A 344 -15.88 -8.74 -21.58
CA PHE A 344 -16.01 -7.28 -21.70
C PHE A 344 -15.21 -6.53 -20.63
N GLY A 345 -14.03 -7.05 -20.30
CA GLY A 345 -13.10 -6.52 -19.31
C GLY A 345 -11.67 -6.57 -19.75
N THR A 346 -10.77 -6.30 -18.82
CA THR A 346 -9.32 -6.32 -19.02
C THR A 346 -8.63 -6.93 -17.79
N ASP A 347 -7.49 -7.56 -18.05
CA ASP A 347 -6.67 -8.12 -16.97
C ASP A 347 -5.65 -7.08 -16.45
N HIS A 348 -4.86 -7.44 -15.44
CA HIS A 348 -3.86 -6.55 -14.85
C HIS A 348 -2.75 -6.23 -15.84
N GLY A 349 -2.45 -4.94 -16.02
CA GLY A 349 -1.38 -4.43 -16.89
C GLY A 349 -0.36 -3.60 -16.11
N THR A 350 0.42 -2.78 -16.82
CA THR A 350 1.63 -2.16 -16.28
C THR A 350 1.49 -0.70 -15.91
N VAL A 351 0.88 0.12 -16.76
CA VAL A 351 0.89 1.59 -16.66
C VAL A 351 -0.50 2.20 -16.69
N ALA A 352 -0.67 3.31 -16.00
CA ALA A 352 -1.87 4.13 -16.03
C ALA A 352 -1.50 5.61 -16.10
N PRO A 353 -2.39 6.50 -16.60
CA PRO A 353 -2.16 7.93 -16.53
C PRO A 353 -2.34 8.44 -15.09
N VAL A 354 -1.54 9.45 -14.74
CA VAL A 354 -1.71 10.24 -13.51
C VAL A 354 -2.22 11.62 -13.91
N PHE A 355 -3.29 12.05 -13.27
CA PHE A 355 -3.84 13.39 -13.42
C PHE A 355 -3.48 14.23 -12.20
N LEU A 356 -2.97 15.45 -12.46
CA LEU A 356 -2.74 16.45 -11.44
C LEU A 356 -3.59 17.68 -11.78
N ILE A 357 -4.34 18.18 -10.79
CA ILE A 357 -5.27 19.31 -10.96
C ILE A 357 -4.95 20.38 -9.93
N GLY A 358 -4.76 21.62 -10.38
CA GLY A 358 -4.44 22.77 -9.54
C GLY A 358 -4.14 24.01 -10.33
N ASN A 359 -4.30 25.18 -9.73
CA ASN A 359 -4.13 26.48 -10.41
C ASN A 359 -2.67 26.83 -10.70
N LYS A 360 -1.73 26.35 -9.88
CA LYS A 360 -0.30 26.67 -10.00
C LYS A 360 0.47 25.73 -10.92
N LEU A 361 -0.21 24.75 -11.50
CA LEU A 361 0.43 23.77 -12.37
C LEU A 361 0.96 24.38 -13.66
N ILE A 362 2.07 23.85 -14.15
CA ILE A 362 2.46 23.97 -15.55
C ILE A 362 1.55 23.03 -16.35
N PRO A 363 0.59 23.54 -17.11
CA PRO A 363 -0.37 22.69 -17.82
C PRO A 363 0.33 22.03 -19.00
N SER A 364 0.40 20.72 -18.99
CA SER A 364 1.04 19.95 -20.06
C SER A 364 0.53 18.52 -20.10
N ILE A 365 0.81 17.86 -21.22
CA ILE A 365 0.75 16.41 -21.36
C ILE A 365 2.19 15.93 -21.42
N GLU A 366 2.62 15.20 -20.40
CA GLU A 366 3.94 14.58 -20.35
C GLU A 366 3.87 13.16 -20.91
N GLY A 367 4.85 12.82 -21.70
CA GLY A 367 4.98 11.50 -22.33
C GLY A 367 4.35 11.41 -23.73
N ASN A 368 4.54 10.23 -24.30
CA ASN A 368 4.13 9.91 -25.65
C ASN A 368 2.96 8.93 -25.67
N ASN A 369 2.18 8.97 -26.75
CA ASN A 369 1.16 7.93 -26.95
C ASN A 369 1.82 6.56 -27.03
N PRO A 370 1.31 5.56 -26.26
CA PRO A 370 1.90 4.24 -26.29
C PRO A 370 1.78 3.61 -27.68
N TYR A 371 2.82 2.90 -28.11
CA TYR A 371 2.73 2.07 -29.29
C TYR A 371 1.82 0.87 -29.01
N ILE A 372 0.85 0.63 -29.88
CA ILE A 372 -0.05 -0.52 -29.83
C ILE A 372 0.22 -1.41 -31.05
N PRO A 373 0.64 -2.68 -30.87
CA PRO A 373 0.87 -3.58 -31.99
C PRO A 373 -0.43 -3.86 -32.74
N SER A 374 -0.34 -3.91 -34.09
CA SER A 374 -1.51 -4.12 -34.96
C SER A 374 -1.85 -5.58 -35.18
N ASP A 375 -1.03 -6.51 -34.69
CA ASP A 375 -1.24 -7.94 -34.79
C ASP A 375 -1.64 -8.56 -33.48
N ASN A 376 -2.60 -9.47 -33.51
CA ASN A 376 -3.10 -10.20 -32.33
C ASN A 376 -2.17 -11.36 -31.92
N ASN A 377 -0.95 -11.44 -32.48
CA ASN A 377 -0.08 -12.59 -32.26
C ASN A 377 0.68 -12.54 -30.92
N ASN A 378 0.65 -11.42 -30.24
CA ASN A 378 1.31 -11.25 -28.94
C ASN A 378 0.30 -10.81 -27.86
N ASN A 379 -0.48 -11.75 -27.34
CA ASN A 379 -1.44 -11.51 -26.26
C ASN A 379 -0.76 -11.12 -24.91
N GLN A 380 0.56 -11.09 -24.86
CA GLN A 380 1.35 -10.72 -23.68
C GLN A 380 2.04 -9.35 -23.84
N TYR A 381 1.65 -8.58 -24.87
CA TYR A 381 2.21 -7.25 -25.03
C TYR A 381 1.71 -6.33 -23.92
N GLU A 382 2.65 -5.72 -23.23
CA GLU A 382 2.43 -4.73 -22.19
C GLU A 382 3.06 -3.41 -22.61
N ILE A 383 2.49 -2.29 -22.14
CA ILE A 383 3.05 -0.97 -22.37
C ILE A 383 4.21 -0.75 -21.40
N ASP A 384 5.38 -0.44 -21.92
CA ASP A 384 6.51 -0.03 -21.12
C ASP A 384 6.22 1.30 -20.41
N LYS A 385 6.64 1.41 -19.15
CA LYS A 385 6.57 2.68 -18.46
C LYS A 385 7.46 3.72 -19.13
N GLU A 386 6.96 4.92 -19.27
CA GLU A 386 7.76 6.08 -19.67
C GLU A 386 8.21 6.86 -18.42
N PHE A 387 7.30 7.08 -17.49
CA PHE A 387 7.59 7.73 -16.22
C PHE A 387 7.55 6.76 -15.06
N ASP A 388 8.54 6.87 -14.18
CA ASP A 388 8.47 6.25 -12.88
C ASP A 388 7.58 7.13 -11.97
N PHE A 389 6.61 6.52 -11.27
CA PHE A 389 5.70 7.30 -10.42
C PHE A 389 6.45 8.13 -9.34
N ARG A 390 7.64 7.71 -8.95
CA ARG A 390 8.49 8.40 -7.97
C ARG A 390 9.05 9.72 -8.51
N GLN A 391 9.13 9.90 -9.84
CA GLN A 391 9.46 11.20 -10.46
C GLN A 391 8.37 12.23 -10.15
N ILE A 392 7.09 11.81 -10.17
CA ILE A 392 5.96 12.66 -9.78
C ILE A 392 6.03 12.98 -8.29
N TYR A 393 6.31 11.99 -7.44
CA TYR A 393 6.48 12.21 -6.00
C TYR A 393 7.65 13.17 -5.71
N SER A 394 8.78 12.99 -6.39
CA SER A 394 9.93 13.89 -6.30
C SER A 394 9.54 15.33 -6.63
N SER A 395 8.78 15.53 -7.73
CA SER A 395 8.28 16.85 -8.12
C SER A 395 7.31 17.44 -7.09
N VAL A 396 6.41 16.64 -6.53
CA VAL A 396 5.50 17.09 -5.47
C VAL A 396 6.26 17.51 -4.22
N ILE A 397 7.26 16.75 -3.79
CA ILE A 397 8.05 17.07 -2.60
C ILE A 397 8.82 18.37 -2.84
N SER A 398 9.56 18.48 -3.95
CA SER A 398 10.40 19.66 -4.19
C SER A 398 9.60 20.89 -4.63
N GLN A 399 8.69 20.76 -5.58
CA GLN A 399 8.06 21.92 -6.20
C GLN A 399 6.75 22.33 -5.50
N TRP A 400 5.93 21.36 -5.04
CA TRP A 400 4.69 21.70 -4.34
C TRP A 400 4.91 21.97 -2.86
N PHE A 401 5.70 21.16 -2.18
CA PHE A 401 6.02 21.37 -0.78
C PHE A 401 7.24 22.27 -0.54
N ASN A 402 7.97 22.60 -1.60
CA ASN A 402 9.18 23.45 -1.57
C ASN A 402 10.27 22.88 -0.65
N GLU A 403 10.56 21.61 -0.81
CA GLU A 403 11.57 20.89 0.00
C GLU A 403 12.87 20.68 -0.77
N ASP A 404 13.96 20.66 -0.03
CA ASP A 404 15.30 20.41 -0.55
C ASP A 404 15.43 19.00 -1.16
N ILE A 405 16.32 18.83 -2.11
CA ILE A 405 16.61 17.54 -2.77
C ILE A 405 17.06 16.46 -1.77
N LEU A 406 17.67 16.84 -0.66
CA LEU A 406 18.06 15.90 0.40
C LEU A 406 16.85 15.30 1.12
N VAL A 407 15.75 16.06 1.22
CA VAL A 407 14.46 15.54 1.73
C VAL A 407 13.92 14.50 0.76
N ASN A 408 13.98 14.76 -0.55
CA ASN A 408 13.60 13.79 -1.58
C ASN A 408 14.35 12.47 -1.43
N LYS A 409 15.68 12.53 -1.32
CA LYS A 409 16.52 11.33 -1.15
C LYS A 409 16.15 10.53 0.10
N HIS A 410 15.88 11.20 1.21
CA HIS A 410 15.44 10.54 2.44
C HIS A 410 14.06 9.89 2.28
N VAL A 411 13.10 10.62 1.69
CA VAL A 411 11.70 10.20 1.56
C VAL A 411 11.52 9.09 0.52
N LEU A 412 12.18 9.21 -0.64
CA LEU A 412 12.07 8.28 -1.76
C LEU A 412 13.20 7.25 -1.79
N LEU A 413 14.12 7.30 -0.81
CA LEU A 413 15.27 6.41 -0.61
C LEU A 413 16.38 6.55 -1.67
N ARG A 414 16.14 7.32 -2.71
CA ARG A 414 17.11 7.74 -3.73
C ARG A 414 16.61 8.98 -4.47
N ASN A 415 17.44 9.57 -5.29
CA ASN A 415 17.04 10.68 -6.15
C ASN A 415 16.28 10.15 -7.38
N PHE A 416 15.25 10.90 -7.77
CA PHE A 416 14.51 10.71 -9.00
C PHE A 416 14.44 12.03 -9.74
N ASP A 417 14.59 11.98 -11.06
CA ASP A 417 14.38 13.15 -11.91
C ASP A 417 12.98 13.72 -11.67
N GLN A 418 12.87 15.03 -11.78
CA GLN A 418 11.61 15.72 -11.59
C GLN A 418 10.95 16.03 -12.95
N ILE A 419 9.64 16.03 -12.96
CA ILE A 419 8.87 16.61 -14.07
C ILE A 419 8.54 18.07 -13.74
N PRO A 420 8.41 18.96 -14.76
CA PRO A 420 7.94 20.33 -14.54
C PRO A 420 6.54 20.31 -13.93
N LEU A 421 6.36 20.79 -12.71
CA LEU A 421 5.08 20.74 -12.01
C LEU A 421 4.50 22.11 -11.69
N ILE A 422 5.27 22.99 -11.08
CA ILE A 422 4.79 24.29 -10.57
C ILE A 422 5.47 25.45 -11.30
N GLN A 423 4.67 26.37 -11.85
CA GLN A 423 5.13 27.44 -12.73
C GLN A 423 6.11 28.41 -12.06
N GLU A 424 5.89 28.76 -10.80
CA GLU A 424 6.75 29.71 -10.08
C GLU A 424 8.03 29.08 -9.53
N MET A 425 8.07 27.75 -9.44
CA MET A 425 9.16 26.97 -8.86
C MET A 425 9.97 26.22 -9.93
N TYR A 426 9.47 26.16 -11.13
CA TYR A 426 10.19 25.57 -12.25
C TYR A 426 11.07 26.65 -12.88
N VAL A 427 12.29 26.70 -12.45
CA VAL A 427 13.38 27.30 -13.24
C VAL A 427 13.83 26.22 -14.18
N ASP A 428 13.92 26.52 -15.47
CA ASP A 428 14.43 25.56 -16.45
C ASP A 428 15.78 25.04 -15.95
N PRO A 429 15.86 23.78 -15.51
CA PRO A 429 17.10 23.25 -14.94
C PRO A 429 18.21 23.10 -16.01
N ASN A 430 17.92 23.48 -17.28
CA ASN A 430 18.84 23.31 -18.39
C ASN A 430 19.62 24.58 -18.73
N ILE A 431 19.40 25.71 -18.04
CA ILE A 431 20.32 26.86 -18.15
C ILE A 431 21.54 26.55 -17.27
N ASP A 432 22.61 26.14 -17.90
CA ASP A 432 23.93 25.84 -17.38
C ASP A 432 24.89 26.67 -18.21
N SER A 433 25.32 27.82 -17.66
CA SER A 433 26.05 28.85 -18.41
C SER A 433 27.50 28.51 -18.67
N ASP A 434 28.10 27.68 -17.82
CA ASP A 434 29.50 27.24 -17.95
C ASP A 434 29.65 25.78 -18.41
N ASN A 435 28.51 25.07 -18.59
CA ASN A 435 28.39 23.70 -19.05
C ASN A 435 29.15 22.69 -18.14
N ASP A 436 29.13 22.91 -16.84
CA ASP A 436 29.70 22.00 -15.87
C ASP A 436 28.71 20.90 -15.42
N GLY A 437 27.46 20.98 -15.86
CA GLY A 437 26.39 20.02 -15.57
C GLY A 437 25.53 20.43 -14.36
N VAL A 438 25.77 21.60 -13.77
CA VAL A 438 24.95 22.20 -12.73
C VAL A 438 24.27 23.45 -13.28
N ALA A 439 22.95 23.51 -13.17
CA ALA A 439 22.22 24.67 -13.65
C ALA A 439 22.59 25.91 -12.83
N ASP A 440 22.63 27.06 -13.49
CA ASP A 440 22.98 28.38 -12.92
C ASP A 440 22.30 28.67 -11.58
N ILE A 441 21.08 28.18 -11.40
CA ILE A 441 20.30 28.39 -10.17
C ILE A 441 20.87 27.66 -8.96
N ASN A 442 21.56 26.55 -9.19
CA ASN A 442 22.17 25.71 -8.16
C ASN A 442 23.68 25.85 -8.12
N ASP A 443 24.23 26.62 -9.07
CA ASP A 443 25.64 26.76 -9.26
C ASP A 443 26.21 27.88 -8.39
N ASN A 444 27.06 27.49 -7.44
CA ASN A 444 27.80 28.42 -6.58
C ASN A 444 29.19 28.80 -7.19
N CYS A 445 29.58 28.11 -8.26
CA CYS A 445 30.87 28.29 -8.92
C CYS A 445 30.67 28.52 -10.45
N PRO A 446 30.02 29.62 -10.87
CA PRO A 446 29.48 29.83 -12.22
C PRO A 446 30.49 29.97 -13.34
N ASP A 447 31.75 29.74 -13.07
CA ASP A 447 32.88 29.79 -14.03
C ASP A 447 33.69 28.49 -13.97
N THR A 448 33.08 27.36 -13.65
CA THR A 448 33.77 26.07 -13.60
C THR A 448 34.18 25.65 -15.03
N PRO A 449 35.43 25.20 -15.25
CA PRO A 449 35.87 24.77 -16.57
C PRO A 449 35.01 23.62 -17.13
N GLU A 450 34.64 23.72 -18.39
CA GLU A 450 33.84 22.70 -19.11
C GLU A 450 34.50 21.31 -18.97
N GLY A 451 33.68 20.32 -18.54
CA GLY A 451 34.13 18.94 -18.35
C GLY A 451 34.76 18.63 -17.02
N SER A 452 34.86 19.61 -16.09
CA SER A 452 35.20 19.36 -14.69
C SER A 452 34.13 18.51 -14.02
N MET A 453 34.54 17.62 -13.10
CA MET A 453 33.55 17.00 -12.20
C MET A 453 33.30 17.94 -11.03
N VAL A 454 32.04 18.30 -10.83
CA VAL A 454 31.61 19.31 -9.86
C VAL A 454 30.71 18.69 -8.80
N ASP A 455 30.56 19.36 -7.68
CA ASP A 455 29.56 19.04 -6.68
C ASP A 455 28.16 19.50 -7.11
N LEU A 456 27.18 19.29 -6.25
CA LEU A 456 25.78 19.71 -6.50
C LEU A 456 25.62 21.25 -6.59
N ASN A 457 26.69 21.99 -6.27
CA ASN A 457 26.74 23.43 -6.30
C ASN A 457 27.68 23.95 -7.42
N GLY A 458 28.03 23.13 -8.40
CA GLY A 458 28.88 23.50 -9.51
C GLY A 458 30.38 23.69 -9.18
N CYS A 459 30.80 23.38 -7.96
CA CYS A 459 32.18 23.55 -7.59
C CYS A 459 33.00 22.29 -7.83
N VAL A 460 34.22 22.43 -8.39
CA VAL A 460 35.06 21.29 -8.77
C VAL A 460 35.26 20.33 -7.61
N LEU A 461 34.81 19.09 -7.83
CA LEU A 461 34.96 18.02 -6.85
C LEU A 461 36.27 17.28 -6.99
N PHE A 462 36.88 17.02 -5.86
CA PHE A 462 37.83 15.89 -5.80
C PHE A 462 37.00 14.60 -5.97
N THR A 463 37.30 13.86 -7.02
CA THR A 463 36.64 12.58 -7.29
C THR A 463 37.65 11.50 -7.56
N LEU A 464 37.30 10.29 -7.17
CA LEU A 464 38.00 9.08 -7.55
C LEU A 464 37.21 8.31 -8.61
N ALA A 465 37.87 7.39 -9.29
CA ALA A 465 37.22 6.55 -10.29
C ALA A 465 36.00 5.84 -9.67
N ALA A 466 34.92 5.71 -10.43
CA ALA A 466 33.63 5.12 -9.96
C ALA A 466 33.78 3.69 -9.40
N ASN A 467 34.83 2.97 -9.84
CA ASN A 467 35.15 1.63 -9.36
C ASN A 467 36.22 1.61 -8.27
N ASN A 468 36.55 2.77 -7.69
CA ASN A 468 37.60 2.83 -6.67
C ASN A 468 37.28 2.02 -5.42
N TYR A 469 35.97 1.89 -5.10
CA TYR A 469 35.56 1.19 -3.89
C TYR A 469 34.82 -0.09 -4.23
N SER A 470 35.07 -1.13 -3.43
CA SER A 470 34.31 -2.35 -3.42
C SER A 470 33.69 -2.54 -2.03
N VAL A 471 32.38 -2.69 -1.97
CA VAL A 471 31.64 -3.03 -0.76
C VAL A 471 30.90 -4.33 -1.01
N LYS A 472 31.19 -5.37 -0.21
CA LYS A 472 30.53 -6.67 -0.29
C LYS A 472 30.01 -7.04 1.07
N THR A 473 28.85 -7.68 1.11
CA THR A 473 28.23 -8.17 2.33
C THR A 473 28.10 -9.69 2.34
N VAL A 474 28.21 -10.26 3.52
CA VAL A 474 27.85 -11.63 3.81
C VAL A 474 26.75 -11.59 4.84
N SER A 475 25.58 -12.12 4.48
CA SER A 475 24.43 -12.17 5.35
C SER A 475 24.67 -13.11 6.55
N ALA A 476 23.91 -12.88 7.64
CA ALA A 476 23.94 -13.75 8.80
C ALA A 476 23.56 -15.19 8.42
N SER A 477 24.29 -16.15 8.95
CA SER A 477 24.11 -17.56 8.61
C SER A 477 22.83 -18.15 9.20
N CYS A 478 22.26 -17.47 10.21
CA CYS A 478 21.12 -17.97 10.98
C CYS A 478 20.31 -16.81 11.55
N ILE A 479 19.03 -17.06 11.81
CA ILE A 479 18.14 -16.08 12.47
C ILE A 479 18.72 -15.72 13.84
N GLY A 480 18.87 -14.42 14.07
CA GLY A 480 19.43 -13.88 15.31
C GLY A 480 20.93 -14.14 15.50
N SER A 481 21.64 -14.57 14.46
CA SER A 481 23.10 -14.71 14.50
C SER A 481 23.73 -13.37 14.12
N ASN A 482 24.49 -12.79 15.05
CA ASN A 482 25.25 -11.59 14.81
C ASN A 482 26.61 -11.94 14.17
N ASN A 483 26.59 -12.55 13.00
CA ASN A 483 27.78 -13.02 12.28
C ASN A 483 27.83 -12.56 10.83
N GLY A 484 27.08 -11.52 10.52
CA GLY A 484 27.16 -10.83 9.23
C GLY A 484 28.53 -10.19 9.05
N LYS A 485 28.92 -9.96 7.80
CA LYS A 485 30.20 -9.34 7.48
C LYS A 485 30.05 -8.30 6.38
N ILE A 486 30.87 -7.26 6.47
CA ILE A 486 31.07 -6.27 5.41
C ILE A 486 32.56 -6.29 5.03
N GLU A 487 32.82 -6.50 3.75
CA GLU A 487 34.15 -6.42 3.15
C GLU A 487 34.26 -5.12 2.37
N VAL A 488 35.21 -4.28 2.66
CA VAL A 488 35.47 -3.02 1.97
C VAL A 488 36.89 -2.97 1.44
N SER A 489 37.07 -2.42 0.25
CA SER A 489 38.39 -2.18 -0.32
C SER A 489 38.41 -0.96 -1.22
N ALA A 490 39.62 -0.39 -1.43
CA ALA A 490 39.88 0.69 -2.35
C ALA A 490 40.94 0.29 -3.37
N GLU A 491 40.75 0.66 -4.65
CA GLU A 491 41.69 0.36 -5.77
C GLU A 491 42.83 1.36 -5.85
N ASP A 492 42.56 2.67 -5.65
CA ASP A 492 43.60 3.69 -5.65
C ASP A 492 44.35 3.66 -4.31
N THR A 493 45.58 3.19 -4.36
CA THR A 493 46.45 3.04 -3.19
C THR A 493 47.23 4.29 -2.84
N SER A 494 47.00 5.40 -3.55
CA SER A 494 47.69 6.68 -3.32
C SER A 494 47.21 7.40 -2.07
N TYR A 495 46.04 7.03 -1.56
CA TYR A 495 45.40 7.66 -0.40
C TYR A 495 45.24 6.70 0.76
N THR A 496 45.14 7.27 1.95
CA THR A 496 44.61 6.58 3.13
C THR A 496 43.15 7.01 3.30
N TYR A 497 42.29 6.03 3.39
CA TYR A 497 40.84 6.24 3.54
C TYR A 497 40.41 5.99 4.98
N GLN A 498 39.59 6.87 5.53
CA GLN A 498 38.87 6.60 6.76
C GLN A 498 37.50 5.99 6.40
N VAL A 499 37.14 4.93 7.09
CA VAL A 499 35.88 4.22 6.86
C VAL A 499 35.04 4.29 8.12
N ASN A 500 33.90 4.95 8.04
CA ASN A 500 32.93 5.02 9.11
C ASN A 500 31.69 4.22 8.69
N ILE A 501 31.23 3.35 9.57
CA ILE A 501 30.04 2.51 9.33
C ILE A 501 28.99 2.85 10.37
N SER A 502 27.78 3.15 9.91
CA SER A 502 26.66 3.51 10.79
C SER A 502 26.39 2.41 11.82
N GLY A 503 26.16 2.79 13.06
CA GLY A 503 25.89 1.85 14.16
C GLY A 503 27.14 1.22 14.78
N LEU A 504 28.35 1.55 14.29
CA LEU A 504 29.61 1.13 14.89
C LEU A 504 30.37 2.35 15.41
N ASP A 505 30.86 2.27 16.66
CA ASP A 505 31.59 3.36 17.32
C ASP A 505 33.05 3.51 16.81
N SER A 506 33.52 2.59 15.97
CA SER A 506 34.88 2.52 15.50
C SER A 506 35.05 3.12 14.11
N THR A 507 36.01 3.98 13.91
CA THR A 507 36.52 4.39 12.60
C THR A 507 37.61 3.42 12.17
N TYR A 508 37.52 2.94 10.95
CA TYR A 508 38.49 2.03 10.35
C TYR A 508 39.31 2.78 9.31
N SER A 509 40.49 2.26 8.96
CA SER A 509 41.34 2.85 7.94
C SER A 509 41.70 1.82 6.87
N LEU A 510 41.63 2.23 5.61
CA LEU A 510 42.22 1.48 4.49
C LEU A 510 43.54 2.16 4.12
N SER A 511 44.64 1.45 4.26
CA SER A 511 45.96 1.94 4.04
C SER A 511 46.90 0.84 3.49
N ALA A 512 48.16 1.16 3.25
CA ALA A 512 49.15 0.18 2.83
C ALA A 512 49.33 -0.97 3.84
N ASP A 513 49.06 -0.74 5.14
CA ASP A 513 49.24 -1.73 6.21
C ASP A 513 48.25 -2.90 6.09
N ASN A 514 47.08 -2.68 5.49
CA ASN A 514 46.05 -3.71 5.27
C ASN A 514 45.74 -3.92 3.78
N ASN A 515 46.67 -3.53 2.90
CA ASN A 515 46.49 -3.61 1.44
C ASN A 515 45.22 -2.94 0.96
N HIS A 516 44.82 -1.83 1.58
CA HIS A 516 43.57 -1.09 1.29
C HIS A 516 42.33 -1.96 1.27
N SER A 517 42.28 -2.97 2.15
CA SER A 517 41.17 -3.92 2.28
C SER A 517 40.92 -4.25 3.75
N LEU A 518 39.63 -4.36 4.12
CA LEU A 518 39.21 -4.65 5.50
C LEU A 518 37.97 -5.52 5.49
N VAL A 519 37.89 -6.44 6.46
CA VAL A 519 36.70 -7.22 6.75
C VAL A 519 36.19 -6.86 8.15
N ILE A 520 34.98 -6.42 8.25
CA ILE A 520 34.28 -6.15 9.51
C ILE A 520 33.34 -7.32 9.74
N GLU A 521 33.52 -8.01 10.86
CA GLU A 521 32.79 -9.23 11.24
C GLU A 521 31.84 -8.97 12.40
N ASP A 522 31.06 -9.97 12.75
CA ASP A 522 30.14 -9.98 13.89
C ASP A 522 29.06 -8.90 13.84
N LEU A 523 28.59 -8.60 12.63
CA LEU A 523 27.56 -7.60 12.41
C LEU A 523 26.16 -8.16 12.55
N GLU A 524 25.29 -7.35 13.15
CA GLU A 524 23.88 -7.64 13.28
C GLU A 524 23.14 -7.48 11.94
N VAL A 525 21.95 -8.03 11.87
CA VAL A 525 21.01 -7.79 10.75
C VAL A 525 20.60 -6.32 10.75
N GLY A 526 20.75 -5.66 9.61
CA GLY A 526 20.42 -4.24 9.49
C GLY A 526 20.94 -3.60 8.22
N VAL A 527 20.57 -2.34 8.07
CA VAL A 527 21.09 -1.47 7.01
C VAL A 527 22.28 -0.71 7.55
N TYR A 528 23.37 -0.72 6.80
CA TYR A 528 24.62 -0.07 7.15
C TYR A 528 25.00 0.96 6.09
N THR A 529 25.23 2.19 6.51
CA THR A 529 25.82 3.22 5.66
C THR A 529 27.32 3.23 5.89
N ILE A 530 28.10 3.10 4.83
CA ILE A 530 29.55 3.07 4.85
C ILE A 530 30.04 4.36 4.19
N ASN A 531 30.71 5.21 4.96
CA ASN A 531 31.27 6.47 4.50
C ASN A 531 32.78 6.37 4.37
N PHE A 532 33.28 6.61 3.18
CA PHE A 532 34.71 6.75 2.91
C PHE A 532 35.09 8.22 2.87
N THR A 533 36.05 8.61 3.64
CA THR A 533 36.65 9.97 3.62
C THR A 533 38.16 9.89 3.45
N ILE A 534 38.77 10.98 3.00
CA ILE A 534 40.22 11.10 2.82
C ILE A 534 40.68 12.34 3.58
N ASP A 535 41.52 12.17 4.58
CA ASP A 535 41.96 13.27 5.45
C ASP A 535 42.63 14.42 4.69
N SER A 536 43.30 14.13 3.56
CA SER A 536 43.96 15.13 2.71
C SER A 536 43.02 15.83 1.73
N GLN A 537 41.74 15.46 1.69
CA GLN A 537 40.72 16.00 0.78
C GLN A 537 39.48 16.42 1.61
N GLU A 538 39.50 17.67 2.06
CA GLU A 538 38.44 18.23 2.89
C GLU A 538 37.11 18.21 2.13
N GLY A 539 36.04 17.70 2.78
CA GLY A 539 34.74 17.61 2.20
C GLY A 539 34.49 16.36 1.33
N TYR A 540 35.53 15.59 0.99
CA TYR A 540 35.32 14.37 0.23
C TYR A 540 34.65 13.29 1.08
N ILE A 541 33.47 12.86 0.70
CA ILE A 541 32.72 11.73 1.29
C ILE A 541 32.12 10.91 0.17
N GLN A 542 32.45 9.62 0.13
CA GLN A 542 31.76 8.65 -0.71
C GLN A 542 30.98 7.69 0.17
N SER A 543 29.70 7.63 -0.01
CA SER A 543 28.78 6.82 0.81
C SER A 543 28.24 5.63 0.03
N PHE A 544 28.15 4.50 0.70
CA PHE A 544 27.49 3.30 0.21
C PHE A 544 26.51 2.81 1.26
N GLU A 545 25.35 2.33 0.82
CA GLU A 545 24.40 1.67 1.68
C GLU A 545 24.36 0.18 1.34
N THR A 546 24.37 -0.66 2.36
CA THR A 546 24.30 -2.10 2.20
C THR A 546 23.47 -2.72 3.31
N THR A 547 22.96 -3.92 3.07
CA THR A 547 22.08 -4.60 4.02
C THR A 547 22.62 -5.97 4.37
N ILE A 548 22.76 -6.25 5.66
CA ILE A 548 22.96 -7.59 6.18
C ILE A 548 21.59 -8.17 6.49
N THR A 549 21.27 -9.26 5.83
CA THR A 549 20.01 -9.99 6.02
C THR A 549 20.24 -11.27 6.81
N GLU A 550 19.17 -11.90 7.24
CA GLU A 550 19.18 -13.26 7.83
C GLU A 550 18.16 -14.15 7.09
N PRO A 551 18.30 -15.46 7.20
CA PRO A 551 17.33 -16.38 6.65
C PRO A 551 15.92 -16.12 7.21
N ALA A 552 14.93 -16.13 6.35
CA ALA A 552 13.54 -15.97 6.78
C ALA A 552 13.11 -17.18 7.65
N PRO A 553 12.28 -17.00 8.68
CA PRO A 553 11.75 -18.10 9.46
C PRO A 553 10.87 -19.01 8.61
N LEU A 554 10.95 -20.32 8.87
CA LEU A 554 10.05 -21.28 8.26
C LEU A 554 8.61 -20.98 8.67
N GLN A 555 7.74 -20.79 7.69
CA GLN A 555 6.31 -20.68 7.90
C GLN A 555 5.57 -21.73 7.10
N GLY A 556 4.48 -22.24 7.66
CA GLY A 556 3.65 -23.23 7.01
C GLY A 556 2.17 -23.01 7.31
N LYS A 557 1.33 -23.50 6.40
CA LYS A 557 -0.11 -23.61 6.60
C LYS A 557 -0.60 -24.83 5.86
N ALA A 558 -1.36 -25.70 6.55
CA ALA A 558 -1.99 -26.86 5.94
C ALA A 558 -3.48 -26.61 5.67
N GLN A 559 -3.94 -27.07 4.52
CA GLN A 559 -5.36 -27.13 4.17
C GLN A 559 -5.74 -28.56 3.80
N VAL A 560 -6.71 -29.12 4.51
CA VAL A 560 -7.15 -30.52 4.30
C VAL A 560 -8.18 -30.58 3.19
N ASP A 561 -7.93 -31.44 2.21
CA ASP A 561 -8.95 -31.92 1.28
C ASP A 561 -9.42 -33.32 1.70
N TYR A 562 -10.63 -33.36 2.20
CA TYR A 562 -11.24 -34.62 2.68
C TYR A 562 -11.64 -35.55 1.54
N PHE A 563 -11.77 -35.04 0.31
CA PHE A 563 -12.10 -35.85 -0.86
C PHE A 563 -10.91 -36.65 -1.37
N SER A 564 -9.79 -35.95 -1.63
CA SER A 564 -8.55 -36.57 -2.07
C SER A 564 -7.77 -37.27 -0.92
N LYS A 565 -8.18 -37.04 0.32
CA LYS A 565 -7.48 -37.45 1.54
C LYS A 565 -6.05 -36.92 1.57
N THR A 566 -5.90 -35.66 1.21
CA THR A 566 -4.61 -34.98 1.21
C THR A 566 -4.66 -33.70 2.03
N ALA A 567 -3.51 -33.25 2.49
CA ALA A 567 -3.31 -31.90 2.99
C ALA A 567 -2.42 -31.15 2.02
N THR A 568 -2.84 -30.00 1.56
CA THR A 568 -2.00 -29.07 0.82
C THR A 568 -1.29 -28.18 1.83
N LEU A 569 0.04 -28.28 1.85
CA LEU A 569 0.91 -27.42 2.64
C LEU A 569 1.33 -26.24 1.77
N LYS A 570 1.21 -25.03 2.28
CA LYS A 570 1.84 -23.82 1.74
C LYS A 570 2.96 -23.45 2.68
N LEU A 571 4.17 -23.45 2.15
CA LEU A 571 5.41 -23.25 2.91
C LEU A 571 6.12 -22.01 2.42
N SER A 572 6.87 -21.33 3.29
CA SER A 572 7.74 -20.23 2.95
C SER A 572 8.92 -20.15 3.92
N GLY A 573 9.98 -19.44 3.52
CA GLY A 573 11.18 -19.24 4.32
C GLY A 573 12.39 -20.00 3.81
N SER A 574 12.25 -20.97 2.90
CA SER A 574 13.36 -21.73 2.33
C SER A 574 13.11 -22.12 0.87
N GLU A 575 14.17 -22.48 0.17
CA GLU A 575 14.09 -23.09 -1.17
C GLU A 575 13.98 -24.62 -1.11
N VAL A 576 14.31 -25.21 0.03
CA VAL A 576 14.27 -26.67 0.24
C VAL A 576 13.59 -26.94 1.57
N TYR A 577 12.64 -27.86 1.55
CA TYR A 577 11.88 -28.31 2.72
C TYR A 577 12.04 -29.82 2.90
N TYR A 578 12.28 -30.24 4.14
CA TYR A 578 12.22 -31.63 4.56
C TYR A 578 10.89 -31.86 5.28
N ILE A 579 10.00 -32.58 4.64
CA ILE A 579 8.61 -32.76 5.07
C ILE A 579 8.46 -34.18 5.58
N GLU A 580 8.15 -34.33 6.85
CA GLU A 580 7.84 -35.62 7.48
C GLU A 580 6.33 -35.71 7.67
N VAL A 581 5.73 -36.76 7.09
CA VAL A 581 4.31 -37.08 7.22
C VAL A 581 4.17 -38.46 7.86
N ASN A 582 3.69 -38.47 9.09
CA ASN A 582 3.51 -39.71 9.84
C ASN A 582 4.78 -40.61 9.92
N GLY A 583 5.95 -40.00 10.06
CA GLY A 583 7.24 -40.69 10.13
C GLY A 583 7.89 -40.96 8.76
N GLN A 584 7.27 -40.60 7.65
CA GLN A 584 7.89 -40.72 6.32
C GLN A 584 8.42 -39.34 5.88
N MET A 585 9.72 -39.31 5.60
CA MET A 585 10.44 -38.08 5.20
C MET A 585 10.47 -37.95 3.68
N MET A 586 10.25 -36.75 3.19
CA MET A 586 10.32 -36.35 1.78
C MET A 586 11.00 -35.00 1.69
N ALA A 587 11.67 -34.73 0.58
CA ALA A 587 12.22 -33.39 0.28
C ALA A 587 11.42 -32.74 -0.84
N SER A 588 11.23 -31.43 -0.74
CA SER A 588 10.55 -30.62 -1.75
C SER A 588 11.26 -29.29 -1.95
N ASN A 589 11.35 -28.84 -3.20
CA ASN A 589 11.81 -27.51 -3.57
C ASN A 589 10.62 -26.59 -3.93
N SER A 590 9.40 -27.03 -3.67
CA SER A 590 8.18 -26.29 -3.94
C SER A 590 7.59 -25.75 -2.65
N ASN A 591 7.13 -24.52 -2.70
CA ASN A 591 6.36 -23.90 -1.63
C ASN A 591 4.96 -24.52 -1.43
N ASP A 592 4.48 -25.24 -2.43
CA ASP A 592 3.24 -26.03 -2.37
C ASP A 592 3.57 -27.52 -2.38
N PHE A 593 3.10 -28.23 -1.38
CA PHE A 593 3.30 -29.67 -1.24
C PHE A 593 2.00 -30.36 -0.85
N SER A 594 1.68 -31.47 -1.53
CA SER A 594 0.51 -32.27 -1.21
C SER A 594 0.89 -33.52 -0.42
N ALA A 595 0.48 -33.58 0.84
CA ALA A 595 0.73 -34.67 1.76
C ALA A 595 -0.46 -35.65 1.81
N PRO A 596 -0.29 -36.95 1.58
CA PRO A 596 -1.36 -37.93 1.76
C PRO A 596 -1.67 -38.11 3.25
N LEU A 597 -2.95 -38.11 3.60
CA LEU A 597 -3.41 -38.31 4.97
C LEU A 597 -3.97 -39.70 5.19
N LYS A 598 -3.66 -40.30 6.35
CA LYS A 598 -4.25 -41.55 6.82
C LYS A 598 -5.49 -41.25 7.69
N PRO A 599 -6.42 -42.20 7.80
CA PRO A 599 -7.48 -42.11 8.79
C PRO A 599 -6.95 -41.90 10.20
N GLY A 600 -7.62 -41.02 10.97
CA GLY A 600 -7.21 -40.72 12.33
C GLY A 600 -6.24 -39.56 12.43
N LYS A 601 -5.35 -39.61 13.39
CA LYS A 601 -4.34 -38.55 13.66
C LYS A 601 -3.21 -38.61 12.64
N ASN A 602 -2.92 -37.48 12.01
CA ASN A 602 -1.76 -37.29 11.14
C ASN A 602 -0.87 -36.19 11.75
N ILE A 603 0.41 -36.45 11.75
CA ILE A 603 1.41 -35.47 12.20
C ILE A 603 2.23 -35.09 10.98
N ILE A 604 2.27 -33.80 10.71
CA ILE A 604 3.10 -33.23 9.67
C ILE A 604 4.15 -32.37 10.37
N LYS A 605 5.40 -32.60 10.04
CA LYS A 605 6.53 -31.83 10.52
C LYS A 605 7.36 -31.36 9.32
N VAL A 606 7.72 -30.11 9.28
CA VAL A 606 8.56 -29.54 8.22
C VAL A 606 9.77 -28.90 8.86
N THR A 607 10.91 -29.16 8.28
CA THR A 607 12.20 -28.54 8.60
C THR A 607 12.87 -28.07 7.32
N THR A 608 13.93 -27.31 7.44
CA THR A 608 14.72 -26.78 6.34
C THR A 608 16.19 -27.19 6.53
N PRO A 609 17.06 -26.96 5.54
CA PRO A 609 18.51 -27.18 5.72
C PRO A 609 19.14 -26.33 6.84
N LEU A 610 18.47 -25.25 7.26
CA LEU A 610 18.94 -24.38 8.34
C LEU A 610 18.06 -24.56 9.57
N ASP A 611 18.60 -25.23 10.59
CA ASP A 611 17.86 -25.52 11.84
C ASP A 611 17.28 -24.28 12.51
N CYS A 612 17.93 -23.13 12.35
CA CYS A 612 17.50 -21.87 12.94
C CYS A 612 16.26 -21.25 12.29
N GLN A 613 15.83 -21.70 11.14
CA GLN A 613 14.57 -21.28 10.54
C GLN A 613 13.37 -21.84 11.30
N GLY A 614 13.61 -22.76 12.22
CA GLY A 614 12.59 -23.35 13.06
C GLY A 614 11.95 -24.60 12.45
N VAL A 615 10.91 -25.03 13.10
CA VAL A 615 10.15 -26.23 12.72
C VAL A 615 8.67 -25.85 12.63
N TYR A 616 8.05 -26.18 11.51
CA TYR A 616 6.60 -26.17 11.42
C TYR A 616 6.05 -27.55 11.76
N GLU A 617 5.14 -27.62 12.71
CA GLU A 617 4.46 -28.87 13.07
C GLU A 617 2.96 -28.64 13.15
N GLU A 618 2.20 -29.52 12.51
CA GLU A 618 0.75 -29.49 12.56
C GLU A 618 0.17 -30.88 12.71
N VAL A 619 -0.85 -30.98 13.56
CA VAL A 619 -1.59 -32.20 13.79
C VAL A 619 -2.94 -32.10 13.12
N LEU A 620 -3.13 -32.93 12.09
CA LEU A 620 -4.38 -32.98 11.33
C LEU A 620 -5.11 -34.29 11.69
N PHE A 621 -6.42 -34.18 11.77
CA PHE A 621 -7.24 -35.36 12.05
C PHE A 621 -8.18 -35.65 10.87
N MET A 622 -7.96 -36.76 10.19
CA MET A 622 -8.81 -37.27 9.12
C MET A 622 -9.91 -38.17 9.72
N SER A 623 -11.13 -37.63 9.74
CA SER A 623 -12.27 -38.39 10.26
C SER A 623 -12.79 -39.40 9.24
N GLU A 624 -13.03 -40.61 9.69
CA GLU A 624 -13.78 -41.65 8.94
C GLU A 624 -15.29 -41.59 9.23
N LYS A 625 -15.69 -40.76 10.20
CA LYS A 625 -17.08 -40.64 10.64
C LYS A 625 -17.59 -39.24 10.38
N LEU A 626 -18.91 -39.10 10.27
CA LEU A 626 -19.59 -37.83 10.20
C LEU A 626 -19.17 -36.97 11.40
N ARG A 627 -18.87 -35.70 11.12
CA ARG A 627 -18.66 -34.65 12.14
C ARG A 627 -19.79 -33.68 12.08
N TYR A 628 -20.23 -33.18 13.22
CA TYR A 628 -21.33 -32.24 13.31
C TYR A 628 -21.08 -31.23 14.43
N PHE A 629 -21.37 -29.98 14.13
CA PHE A 629 -21.20 -28.87 15.07
C PHE A 629 -22.05 -27.66 14.68
N PRO A 630 -22.40 -26.78 15.61
CA PRO A 630 -22.26 -26.93 17.07
C PRO A 630 -23.27 -27.95 17.63
N ASN A 631 -22.93 -28.53 18.75
CA ASN A 631 -23.89 -29.31 19.56
C ASN A 631 -23.64 -28.97 21.04
N PRO A 632 -24.53 -28.25 21.71
CA PRO A 632 -25.88 -27.84 21.29
C PRO A 632 -25.93 -26.88 20.10
N VAL A 633 -26.97 -27.01 19.26
CA VAL A 633 -27.20 -26.18 18.08
C VAL A 633 -28.30 -25.13 18.36
N GLN A 634 -28.10 -23.91 17.81
CA GLN A 634 -29.14 -22.85 17.86
C GLN A 634 -29.81 -22.67 16.50
N ASN A 635 -29.11 -22.12 15.53
CA ASN A 635 -29.70 -21.73 14.24
C ASN A 635 -29.30 -22.63 13.08
N GLU A 636 -28.07 -23.13 13.07
CA GLU A 636 -27.50 -23.89 11.97
C GLU A 636 -26.63 -25.03 12.46
N LEU A 637 -26.83 -26.23 11.90
CA LEU A 637 -26.01 -27.41 12.12
C LEU A 637 -25.13 -27.67 10.90
N ASN A 638 -23.84 -27.69 11.11
CA ASN A 638 -22.87 -28.05 10.09
C ASN A 638 -22.54 -29.56 10.21
N ILE A 639 -22.62 -30.29 9.10
CA ILE A 639 -22.32 -31.71 9.03
C ILE A 639 -21.21 -31.90 8.00
N THR A 640 -20.02 -32.33 8.44
CA THR A 640 -18.92 -32.67 7.55
C THR A 640 -18.96 -34.18 7.23
N VAL A 641 -19.08 -34.49 5.94
CA VAL A 641 -19.26 -35.83 5.42
C VAL A 641 -17.91 -36.44 4.99
N PRO A 642 -17.44 -37.50 5.59
CA PRO A 642 -16.23 -38.21 5.14
C PRO A 642 -16.49 -38.97 3.83
N GLY A 643 -15.44 -39.56 3.28
CA GLY A 643 -15.53 -40.44 2.09
C GLY A 643 -15.64 -39.68 0.77
N THR A 644 -16.20 -40.33 -0.24
CA THR A 644 -16.21 -39.87 -1.64
C THR A 644 -17.59 -39.61 -2.21
N ASP A 645 -18.63 -39.66 -1.37
CA ASP A 645 -20.00 -39.43 -1.81
C ASP A 645 -20.16 -38.00 -2.37
N SER A 646 -20.86 -37.87 -3.49
CA SER A 646 -21.23 -36.57 -4.11
C SER A 646 -22.53 -36.02 -3.56
N GLU A 647 -23.34 -36.87 -2.92
CA GLU A 647 -24.61 -36.53 -2.30
C GLU A 647 -24.86 -37.41 -1.07
N ILE A 648 -25.64 -36.91 -0.14
CA ILE A 648 -26.06 -37.65 1.07
C ILE A 648 -27.52 -37.31 1.38
N ASN A 649 -28.27 -38.32 1.81
CA ASN A 649 -29.60 -38.13 2.36
C ASN A 649 -29.50 -37.85 3.85
N ILE A 650 -30.09 -36.75 4.28
CA ILE A 650 -30.18 -36.38 5.69
C ILE A 650 -31.64 -36.49 6.14
N GLU A 651 -31.82 -37.15 7.26
CA GLU A 651 -33.11 -37.22 7.96
C GLU A 651 -32.96 -36.72 9.40
N ILE A 652 -33.97 -36.04 9.90
CA ILE A 652 -34.01 -35.55 11.28
C ILE A 652 -35.27 -36.11 11.95
N PHE A 653 -35.05 -36.79 13.06
CA PHE A 653 -36.10 -37.38 13.88
C PHE A 653 -36.15 -36.69 15.27
N THR A 654 -37.33 -36.67 15.86
CA THR A 654 -37.48 -36.38 17.29
C THR A 654 -36.94 -37.57 18.11
N ASP A 655 -36.75 -37.38 19.39
CA ASP A 655 -36.41 -38.45 20.35
C ASP A 655 -37.47 -39.54 20.40
N GLY A 656 -38.73 -39.22 20.09
CA GLY A 656 -39.86 -40.14 19.94
C GLY A 656 -39.94 -40.84 18.58
N GLY A 657 -38.97 -40.63 17.66
CA GLY A 657 -38.87 -41.31 16.37
C GLY A 657 -39.72 -40.69 15.24
N ALA A 658 -40.41 -39.57 15.45
CA ALA A 658 -41.14 -38.87 14.36
C ALA A 658 -40.15 -38.21 13.39
N ASN A 659 -40.25 -38.50 12.10
CA ASN A 659 -39.43 -37.89 11.05
C ASN A 659 -39.94 -36.46 10.78
N LEU A 660 -39.06 -35.47 10.96
CA LEU A 660 -39.36 -34.04 10.79
C LEU A 660 -38.75 -33.47 9.50
N TYR A 661 -37.74 -34.14 8.96
CA TYR A 661 -37.06 -33.72 7.75
C TYR A 661 -36.44 -34.91 7.03
N ARG A 662 -36.57 -34.87 5.70
CA ARG A 662 -35.84 -35.75 4.80
C ARG A 662 -35.43 -34.94 3.57
N GLY A 663 -34.14 -34.96 3.22
CA GLY A 663 -33.64 -34.25 2.05
C GLY A 663 -32.32 -34.81 1.57
N THR A 664 -32.12 -34.78 0.25
CA THR A 664 -30.84 -35.10 -0.40
C THR A 664 -30.06 -33.81 -0.56
N HIS A 665 -28.80 -33.84 -0.11
CA HIS A 665 -27.90 -32.70 -0.20
C HIS A 665 -26.70 -33.07 -1.07
N SER A 666 -26.39 -32.20 -2.04
CA SER A 666 -25.14 -32.29 -2.78
C SER A 666 -23.97 -31.89 -1.89
N ILE A 667 -22.89 -32.66 -1.97
CA ILE A 667 -21.67 -32.47 -1.20
C ILE A 667 -20.68 -31.69 -2.07
N ASN A 668 -20.43 -30.43 -1.71
CA ASN A 668 -19.45 -29.57 -2.39
C ASN A 668 -18.00 -29.86 -1.97
N GLY A 669 -17.04 -29.09 -2.47
CA GLY A 669 -15.61 -29.24 -2.17
C GLY A 669 -15.23 -29.11 -0.68
N SER A 670 -16.01 -28.36 0.11
CA SER A 670 -15.82 -28.25 1.56
C SER A 670 -16.30 -29.49 2.33
N ARG A 671 -17.05 -30.36 1.66
CA ARG A 671 -17.72 -31.54 2.21
C ARG A 671 -18.55 -31.27 3.46
N THR A 672 -19.00 -30.03 3.63
CA THR A 672 -19.82 -29.61 4.77
C THR A 672 -21.19 -29.18 4.28
N ILE A 673 -22.22 -29.75 4.89
CA ILE A 673 -23.64 -29.43 4.64
C ILE A 673 -24.12 -28.56 5.79
N GLN A 674 -24.88 -27.53 5.48
CA GLN A 674 -25.49 -26.64 6.44
C GLN A 674 -26.98 -26.92 6.52
N LEU A 675 -27.48 -27.21 7.72
CA LEU A 675 -28.90 -27.49 7.96
C LEU A 675 -29.49 -26.39 8.85
N PRO A 676 -30.51 -25.67 8.39
CA PRO A 676 -31.21 -24.67 9.20
C PRO A 676 -32.03 -25.35 10.31
N MET A 677 -31.62 -25.06 11.56
CA MET A 677 -32.22 -25.62 12.77
C MET A 677 -33.19 -24.66 13.49
N SER A 678 -33.29 -23.39 13.04
CA SER A 678 -34.10 -22.35 13.69
C SER A 678 -35.59 -22.66 13.76
N ARG A 679 -36.10 -23.48 12.84
CA ARG A 679 -37.53 -23.90 12.79
C ARG A 679 -37.89 -24.99 13.79
N TYR A 680 -36.91 -25.63 14.43
CA TYR A 680 -37.15 -26.72 15.37
C TYR A 680 -37.17 -26.19 16.81
N LYS A 681 -38.03 -26.78 17.65
CA LYS A 681 -38.11 -26.44 19.07
C LYS A 681 -36.91 -26.95 19.82
N SER A 682 -36.62 -26.36 20.99
CA SER A 682 -35.57 -26.88 21.88
C SER A 682 -35.88 -28.33 22.28
N GLY A 683 -34.87 -29.19 22.20
CA GLY A 683 -35.03 -30.61 22.48
C GLY A 683 -33.92 -31.48 21.87
N LEU A 684 -34.03 -32.80 22.10
CA LEU A 684 -33.11 -33.81 21.54
C LEU A 684 -33.63 -34.27 20.18
N TYR A 685 -32.73 -34.31 19.20
CA TYR A 685 -33.01 -34.80 17.84
C TYR A 685 -31.98 -35.87 17.44
N ILE A 686 -32.42 -36.82 16.62
CA ILE A 686 -31.56 -37.79 15.97
C ILE A 686 -31.44 -37.40 14.51
N VAL A 687 -30.21 -37.23 14.05
CA VAL A 687 -29.89 -36.94 12.65
C VAL A 687 -29.22 -38.15 12.05
N THR A 688 -29.76 -38.61 10.91
CA THR A 688 -29.15 -39.72 10.14
C THR A 688 -28.63 -39.16 8.82
N GLY A 689 -27.41 -39.57 8.47
CA GLY A 689 -26.81 -39.29 7.18
C GLY A 689 -26.53 -40.60 6.45
N SER A 690 -27.18 -40.82 5.29
CA SER A 690 -27.03 -42.01 4.47
C SER A 690 -26.61 -41.67 3.04
N GLY A 691 -25.45 -42.13 2.63
CA GLY A 691 -24.88 -42.07 1.30
C GLY A 691 -24.43 -43.45 0.81
N LYS A 692 -23.60 -43.49 -0.25
CA LYS A 692 -23.04 -44.73 -0.78
C LYS A 692 -21.95 -45.32 0.14
N THR A 693 -21.15 -44.43 0.74
CA THR A 693 -19.99 -44.81 1.57
C THR A 693 -20.16 -44.47 3.05
N VAL A 694 -21.18 -43.68 3.39
CA VAL A 694 -21.46 -43.21 4.75
C VAL A 694 -22.89 -43.58 5.14
N ASN A 695 -23.06 -44.20 6.31
CA ASN A 695 -24.38 -44.45 6.89
C ASN A 695 -24.24 -44.36 8.43
N GLU A 696 -24.54 -43.18 8.97
CA GLU A 696 -24.35 -42.88 10.39
C GLU A 696 -25.52 -42.11 10.96
N SER A 697 -25.76 -42.30 12.26
CA SER A 697 -26.74 -41.53 13.03
C SER A 697 -26.09 -40.93 14.26
N PHE A 698 -26.49 -39.69 14.60
CA PHE A 698 -25.97 -39.00 15.76
C PHE A 698 -27.05 -38.17 16.45
N LYS A 699 -26.80 -37.82 17.69
CA LYS A 699 -27.73 -37.04 18.51
C LYS A 699 -27.27 -35.60 18.59
N ILE A 700 -28.19 -34.67 18.46
CA ILE A 700 -27.97 -33.26 18.66
C ILE A 700 -28.96 -32.69 19.67
N ILE A 701 -28.51 -31.69 20.41
CA ILE A 701 -29.32 -30.91 21.33
C ILE A 701 -29.63 -29.59 20.63
N LYS A 702 -30.90 -29.24 20.48
CA LYS A 702 -31.33 -27.93 20.02
C LYS A 702 -31.70 -27.06 21.22
N ASN A 703 -31.01 -25.96 21.35
CA ASN A 703 -31.32 -24.91 22.35
C ASN A 703 -32.32 -23.89 21.82
#